data_57ba9023afe3aaae099bea595318d28f
#
_entry.id   57ba9023afe3aaae099bea595318d28f
#
_cell.length_a   1.000
_cell.length_b   1.000
_cell.length_c   1.000
_cell.angle_alpha   90.00
_cell.angle_beta   90.00
_cell.angle_gamma   90.00
#
_symmetry.space_group_name_H-M   'P 1'
#
loop_
_entity.id
_entity.type
_entity.pdbx_description
1 polymer ?
#
loop_
_entity_poly.entity_id
_entity_poly.type
_entity_poly.pdbx_seq_one_letter_code
_entity_poly.pdbx_strand_id
1 'polypeptide(L)'
;MARQVSLDFTRNIGIMAHIDAGKTTTTERILFYTGVNHKIGETHDGAATMDWMAQEQERGITITSAATTCFWKNHRINIIDTPGHVDFTVEVERSLRVLDGSVTVLCAKGGVEPQSETVWRQADKYGVPRMVYVNKMDIMGADFYNVVKMMKERLKCNAVPIQLPIGAEDTFKGLIDLVEMKAYVYYDDWGKDIRVEEIPEDMKELAEKYHTELIEHVAEQDETLFEKYLEGEQFTEQEIKDCIRKSTLANEMVPVVCGTSYRNKGVQKLLDAIVEYMPAPTDVPAIKGINPETEEEEERHSSDEEPFAALAFKIATDPFVGKLCFFRVYSGSISAGSTVYNSNKDSNERLGRILQMHANHRQDIETVYAGDIAAAVGLKNTTTGDTLCNEKAPIILESMEFPEPVIRVAIEPKTKAGQEKMGIALAKLAEEDPTFKAYTDEETGQTIIAGMGELHLEIIVDRLLREFKVEANVGKPQVAYKETIRRSADVDQKYARQSGGRGQYGHVKIKIEPNPTKGYEFINSIVGGAIPKEYIPAVDQGIKGAMLSGVLAGYNVVDVKVTLYDGSYHEVDSSEMAFKIAGSMAFKDAMRKADPVLLEPIMKVCVTVPEEYMGDVIGDINSRRGMIQGMEAVSGAQRINAQVPLSEMFGYATDMRSKTQGRGQYTMEPSHYAEVPKSVSDKIISDRTKSN
;
A
#
# COMPACT_ATOMS: atom_id res chain seq x y z
N MET A 1 -34.63 -6.24 0.19
CA MET A 1 -34.88 -5.91 1.62
C MET A 1 -34.43 -4.48 1.87
N ALA A 2 -34.97 -3.80 2.88
CA ALA A 2 -34.49 -2.47 3.24
C ALA A 2 -33.09 -2.56 3.87
N ARG A 3 -32.27 -1.52 3.70
CA ARG A 3 -30.97 -1.36 4.34
C ARG A 3 -31.09 -1.50 5.86
N GLN A 4 -30.22 -2.27 6.48
CA GLN A 4 -30.27 -2.50 7.94
C GLN A 4 -29.78 -1.29 8.75
N VAL A 5 -28.76 -0.59 8.24
CA VAL A 5 -28.15 0.58 8.87
C VAL A 5 -28.03 1.68 7.82
N SER A 6 -28.42 2.90 8.13
CA SER A 6 -28.29 4.03 7.21
C SER A 6 -26.82 4.38 6.94
N LEU A 7 -26.57 5.06 5.83
CA LEU A 7 -25.22 5.51 5.47
C LEU A 7 -24.57 6.38 6.54
N ASP A 8 -25.33 7.28 7.17
CA ASP A 8 -24.83 8.18 8.22
C ASP A 8 -24.32 7.42 9.47
N PHE A 9 -24.84 6.21 9.71
CA PHE A 9 -24.42 5.32 10.78
C PHE A 9 -23.45 4.23 10.34
N THR A 10 -22.84 4.38 9.18
CA THR A 10 -21.79 3.48 8.67
C THR A 10 -20.43 4.14 8.80
N ARG A 11 -19.41 3.35 9.17
CA ARG A 11 -18.01 3.77 9.25
C ARG A 11 -17.14 2.74 8.54
N ASN A 12 -16.41 3.17 7.51
CA ASN A 12 -15.44 2.33 6.80
C ASN A 12 -14.05 2.79 7.19
N ILE A 13 -13.41 2.10 8.10
CA ILE A 13 -12.13 2.50 8.69
C ILE A 13 -11.03 1.47 8.48
N GLY A 14 -9.80 1.97 8.34
CA GLY A 14 -8.59 1.17 8.38
C GLY A 14 -7.89 1.32 9.71
N ILE A 15 -7.31 0.23 10.21
CA ILE A 15 -6.40 0.28 11.35
C ILE A 15 -4.99 0.12 10.84
N MET A 16 -4.17 1.14 11.05
CA MET A 16 -2.81 1.26 10.54
C MET A 16 -1.84 1.37 11.71
N ALA A 17 -0.67 0.79 11.57
CA ALA A 17 0.36 0.86 12.59
C ALA A 17 1.70 0.42 12.03
N HIS A 18 2.79 0.84 12.70
CA HIS A 18 4.07 0.16 12.53
C HIS A 18 4.08 -1.22 13.22
N ILE A 19 5.08 -2.02 12.93
CA ILE A 19 5.29 -3.33 13.55
C ILE A 19 5.35 -3.16 15.06
N ASP A 20 4.71 -4.07 15.79
CA ASP A 20 4.66 -4.09 17.26
C ASP A 20 3.97 -2.90 17.94
N ALA A 21 3.28 -2.01 17.24
CA ALA A 21 2.47 -0.97 17.89
C ALA A 21 1.24 -1.53 18.61
N GLY A 22 0.88 -2.78 18.35
CA GLY A 22 -0.28 -3.44 18.94
C GLY A 22 -1.55 -3.32 18.10
N LYS A 23 -1.42 -3.22 16.79
CA LYS A 23 -2.52 -3.15 15.82
C LYS A 23 -3.48 -4.33 15.97
N THR A 24 -2.99 -5.54 15.78
CA THR A 24 -3.81 -6.77 15.85
C THR A 24 -4.47 -6.91 17.22
N THR A 25 -3.74 -6.63 18.31
CA THR A 25 -4.31 -6.63 19.66
C THR A 25 -5.45 -5.62 19.78
N THR A 26 -5.31 -4.42 19.22
CA THR A 26 -6.35 -3.39 19.23
C THR A 26 -7.58 -3.86 18.46
N THR A 27 -7.42 -4.42 17.27
CA THR A 27 -8.52 -4.96 16.46
C THR A 27 -9.23 -6.10 17.19
N GLU A 28 -8.50 -7.03 17.79
CA GLU A 28 -9.10 -8.13 18.58
C GLU A 28 -9.90 -7.62 19.78
N ARG A 29 -9.46 -6.58 20.45
CA ARG A 29 -10.22 -5.95 21.57
C ARG A 29 -11.47 -5.23 21.06
N ILE A 30 -11.39 -4.57 19.91
CA ILE A 30 -12.58 -3.99 19.26
C ILE A 30 -13.61 -5.09 18.97
N LEU A 31 -13.21 -6.22 18.38
CA LEU A 31 -14.10 -7.34 18.09
C LEU A 31 -14.67 -7.97 19.36
N PHE A 32 -13.90 -8.03 20.43
CA PHE A 32 -14.39 -8.53 21.72
C PHE A 32 -15.45 -7.62 22.33
N TYR A 33 -15.20 -6.31 22.43
CA TYR A 33 -16.16 -5.38 23.04
C TYR A 33 -17.41 -5.15 22.21
N THR A 34 -17.33 -5.35 20.90
CA THR A 34 -18.50 -5.30 20.00
C THR A 34 -19.28 -6.61 19.95
N GLY A 35 -18.82 -7.64 20.66
CA GLY A 35 -19.51 -8.94 20.77
C GLY A 35 -19.34 -9.87 19.58
N VAL A 36 -18.45 -9.54 18.65
CA VAL A 36 -18.11 -10.41 17.51
C VAL A 36 -17.32 -11.61 17.99
N ASN A 37 -16.34 -11.41 18.87
CA ASN A 37 -15.57 -12.46 19.52
C ASN A 37 -16.04 -12.70 20.94
N HIS A 38 -16.20 -13.98 21.32
CA HIS A 38 -16.57 -14.36 22.68
C HIS A 38 -15.37 -14.57 23.62
N LYS A 39 -14.18 -14.67 23.06
CA LYS A 39 -12.90 -14.80 23.77
C LYS A 39 -11.92 -13.77 23.28
N ILE A 40 -11.07 -13.32 24.18
CA ILE A 40 -9.93 -12.46 23.83
C ILE A 40 -8.87 -13.32 23.16
N GLY A 41 -8.58 -13.06 21.88
CA GLY A 41 -7.45 -13.63 21.14
C GLY A 41 -6.15 -12.93 21.50
N GLU A 42 -5.09 -13.70 21.79
CA GLU A 42 -3.76 -13.18 22.00
C GLU A 42 -2.87 -13.47 20.78
N THR A 43 -2.18 -12.45 20.29
CA THR A 43 -1.29 -12.58 19.12
C THR A 43 -0.13 -13.53 19.37
N HIS A 44 0.41 -13.53 20.58
CA HIS A 44 1.53 -14.41 20.97
C HIS A 44 1.16 -15.88 21.03
N ASP A 45 -0.11 -16.20 21.22
CA ASP A 45 -0.62 -17.58 21.27
C ASP A 45 -1.14 -18.07 19.92
N GLY A 46 -1.03 -17.26 18.86
CA GLY A 46 -1.57 -17.56 17.52
C GLY A 46 -3.09 -17.66 17.47
N ALA A 47 -3.77 -17.05 18.44
CA ALA A 47 -5.23 -17.12 18.60
C ALA A 47 -5.96 -15.89 18.05
N ALA A 48 -5.25 -14.97 17.38
CA ALA A 48 -5.85 -13.78 16.79
C ALA A 48 -6.75 -14.13 15.60
N THR A 49 -7.96 -13.60 15.62
CA THR A 49 -8.99 -13.92 14.64
C THR A 49 -8.75 -13.28 13.27
N MET A 50 -8.10 -12.12 13.26
CA MET A 50 -7.79 -11.38 12.04
C MET A 50 -6.55 -11.90 11.32
N ASP A 51 -5.58 -12.44 12.04
CA ASP A 51 -4.39 -13.09 11.48
C ASP A 51 -4.73 -14.57 11.20
N TRP A 52 -5.35 -14.83 10.06
CA TRP A 52 -5.87 -16.16 9.71
C TRP A 52 -4.85 -17.06 9.01
N MET A 53 -3.79 -16.48 8.45
CA MET A 53 -2.72 -17.24 7.80
C MET A 53 -1.77 -17.82 8.86
N ALA A 54 -1.33 -19.08 8.64
CA ALA A 54 -0.35 -19.70 9.51
C ALA A 54 0.95 -18.87 9.64
N GLN A 55 1.36 -18.21 8.56
CA GLN A 55 2.53 -17.34 8.51
C GLN A 55 2.36 -16.08 9.37
N GLU A 56 1.17 -15.50 9.41
CA GLU A 56 0.85 -14.36 10.27
C GLU A 56 0.92 -14.76 11.74
N GLN A 57 0.31 -15.90 12.08
CA GLN A 57 0.28 -16.41 13.46
C GLN A 57 1.67 -16.79 13.97
N GLU A 58 2.47 -17.46 13.15
CA GLU A 58 3.83 -17.89 13.52
C GLU A 58 4.80 -16.72 13.67
N ARG A 59 4.64 -15.66 12.86
CA ARG A 59 5.53 -14.50 12.83
C ARG A 59 5.02 -13.34 13.69
N GLY A 60 3.75 -13.37 14.09
CA GLY A 60 3.10 -12.29 14.84
C GLY A 60 2.96 -10.99 14.06
N ILE A 61 2.88 -11.06 12.73
CA ILE A 61 2.73 -9.91 11.83
C ILE A 61 1.56 -10.11 10.89
N THR A 62 0.83 -9.04 10.60
CA THR A 62 -0.21 -9.04 9.56
C THR A 62 0.47 -8.93 8.18
N ILE A 63 0.15 -9.85 7.30
CA ILE A 63 0.70 -9.95 5.93
C ILE A 63 -0.33 -9.45 4.93
N THR A 64 -1.57 -9.91 5.06
CA THR A 64 -2.67 -9.53 4.18
C THR A 64 -3.72 -8.73 4.93
N SER A 65 -4.31 -7.74 4.26
CA SER A 65 -5.43 -7.01 4.85
C SER A 65 -6.64 -7.93 5.06
N ALA A 66 -7.26 -7.84 6.22
CA ALA A 66 -8.47 -8.56 6.55
C ALA A 66 -9.62 -7.58 6.79
N ALA A 67 -10.81 -7.91 6.29
CA ALA A 67 -12.00 -7.09 6.48
C ALA A 67 -12.95 -7.76 7.46
N THR A 68 -13.51 -6.98 8.37
CA THR A 68 -14.53 -7.45 9.31
C THR A 68 -15.56 -6.37 9.58
N THR A 69 -16.73 -6.78 10.01
CA THR A 69 -17.82 -5.86 10.37
C THR A 69 -18.20 -6.06 11.83
N CYS A 70 -18.36 -4.96 12.54
CA CYS A 70 -18.86 -4.95 13.92
C CYS A 70 -19.86 -3.80 14.13
N PHE A 71 -20.51 -3.77 15.30
CA PHE A 71 -21.52 -2.78 15.64
C PHE A 71 -21.21 -2.14 16.99
N TRP A 72 -21.31 -0.80 17.05
CA TRP A 72 -21.13 -0.04 18.27
C TRP A 72 -22.09 1.15 18.31
N LYS A 73 -22.86 1.33 19.39
CA LYS A 73 -23.82 2.44 19.54
C LYS A 73 -24.67 2.68 18.29
N ASN A 74 -25.31 1.63 17.78
CA ASN A 74 -26.13 1.64 16.56
C ASN A 74 -25.39 1.98 15.25
N HIS A 75 -24.07 2.08 15.27
CA HIS A 75 -23.25 2.25 14.09
C HIS A 75 -22.70 0.90 13.62
N ARG A 76 -22.64 0.75 12.31
CA ARG A 76 -21.94 -0.33 11.65
C ARG A 76 -20.52 0.11 11.34
N ILE A 77 -19.54 -0.61 11.81
CA ILE A 77 -18.13 -0.31 11.59
C ILE A 77 -17.54 -1.44 10.76
N ASN A 78 -17.15 -1.13 9.54
CA ASN A 78 -16.36 -2.01 8.70
C ASN A 78 -14.89 -1.67 8.94
N ILE A 79 -14.13 -2.66 9.38
CA ILE A 79 -12.71 -2.51 9.70
C ILE A 79 -11.91 -3.25 8.66
N ILE A 80 -10.92 -2.58 8.08
CA ILE A 80 -9.87 -3.21 7.28
C ILE A 80 -8.58 -3.13 8.09
N ASP A 81 -8.09 -4.28 8.51
CA ASP A 81 -6.81 -4.41 9.18
C ASP A 81 -5.69 -4.48 8.15
N THR A 82 -4.71 -3.57 8.21
CA THR A 82 -3.67 -3.43 7.19
C THR A 82 -2.32 -3.94 7.68
N PRO A 83 -1.46 -4.47 6.80
CA PRO A 83 -0.09 -4.84 7.17
C PRO A 83 0.71 -3.63 7.70
N GLY A 84 1.61 -3.90 8.63
CA GLY A 84 2.55 -2.88 9.16
C GLY A 84 3.95 -2.96 8.56
N HIS A 85 4.23 -3.95 7.70
CA HIS A 85 5.57 -4.18 7.15
C HIS A 85 5.73 -3.52 5.78
N VAL A 86 6.91 -2.96 5.52
CA VAL A 86 7.21 -2.23 4.26
C VAL A 86 7.11 -3.07 3.00
N ASP A 87 7.35 -4.37 3.06
CA ASP A 87 7.21 -5.27 1.90
C ASP A 87 5.75 -5.40 1.44
N PHE A 88 4.79 -5.01 2.30
CA PHE A 88 3.35 -5.07 2.05
C PHE A 88 2.67 -3.70 1.97
N THR A 89 3.42 -2.66 1.65
CA THR A 89 2.89 -1.27 1.52
C THR A 89 1.77 -1.18 0.49
N VAL A 90 1.77 -2.03 -0.51
CA VAL A 90 0.70 -2.11 -1.52
C VAL A 90 -0.64 -2.57 -0.93
N GLU A 91 -0.62 -3.49 0.04
CA GLU A 91 -1.84 -3.85 0.78
C GLU A 91 -2.41 -2.66 1.55
N VAL A 92 -1.52 -1.83 2.11
CA VAL A 92 -1.92 -0.58 2.77
C VAL A 92 -2.53 0.38 1.76
N GLU A 93 -1.89 0.58 0.61
CA GLU A 93 -2.36 1.49 -0.44
C GLU A 93 -3.72 1.07 -1.01
N ARG A 94 -3.91 -0.24 -1.27
CA ARG A 94 -5.21 -0.80 -1.67
C ARG A 94 -6.31 -0.52 -0.63
N SER A 95 -5.98 -0.71 0.63
CA SER A 95 -6.92 -0.47 1.73
C SER A 95 -7.27 1.00 1.85
N LEU A 96 -6.27 1.90 1.81
CA LEU A 96 -6.48 3.35 1.86
C LEU A 96 -7.40 3.87 0.74
N ARG A 97 -7.36 3.25 -0.42
CA ARG A 97 -8.19 3.64 -1.57
C ARG A 97 -9.69 3.42 -1.33
N VAL A 98 -10.05 2.45 -0.50
CA VAL A 98 -11.43 2.07 -0.25
C VAL A 98 -11.97 2.46 1.12
N LEU A 99 -11.13 3.07 1.95
CA LEU A 99 -11.49 3.54 3.28
C LEU A 99 -11.99 4.98 3.25
N ASP A 100 -12.91 5.29 4.17
CA ASP A 100 -13.36 6.67 4.39
C ASP A 100 -12.54 7.39 5.46
N GLY A 101 -12.00 6.64 6.42
CA GLY A 101 -11.15 7.15 7.47
C GLY A 101 -10.19 6.10 8.00
N SER A 102 -9.22 6.50 8.80
CA SER A 102 -8.25 5.58 9.40
C SER A 102 -7.93 5.90 10.85
N VAL A 103 -7.63 4.85 11.61
CA VAL A 103 -7.07 4.93 12.95
C VAL A 103 -5.62 4.48 12.89
N THR A 104 -4.71 5.40 13.18
CA THR A 104 -3.29 5.10 13.26
C THR A 104 -2.93 4.77 14.71
N VAL A 105 -2.43 3.55 14.93
CA VAL A 105 -1.99 3.09 16.25
C VAL A 105 -0.50 3.38 16.39
N LEU A 106 -0.14 4.19 17.36
CA LEU A 106 1.25 4.50 17.72
C LEU A 106 1.59 3.91 19.07
N CYS A 107 2.83 3.43 19.24
CA CYS A 107 3.33 2.96 20.52
C CYS A 107 3.68 4.14 21.42
N ALA A 108 3.19 4.16 22.66
CA ALA A 108 3.48 5.25 23.63
C ALA A 108 4.98 5.44 23.93
N LYS A 109 5.79 4.41 23.73
CA LYS A 109 7.24 4.45 23.91
C LYS A 109 7.98 4.87 22.63
N GLY A 110 7.68 4.21 21.51
CA GLY A 110 8.36 4.43 20.22
C GLY A 110 7.87 5.68 19.49
N GLY A 111 6.61 6.05 19.67
CA GLY A 111 5.98 7.17 19.00
C GLY A 111 5.92 7.00 17.50
N VAL A 112 6.34 8.02 16.77
CA VAL A 112 6.36 8.01 15.31
C VAL A 112 7.63 7.33 14.82
N GLU A 113 7.47 6.19 14.14
CA GLU A 113 8.53 5.42 13.52
C GLU A 113 8.52 5.62 11.98
N PRO A 114 9.60 5.27 11.26
CA PRO A 114 9.67 5.46 9.80
C PRO A 114 8.54 4.79 9.03
N GLN A 115 8.09 3.62 9.49
CA GLN A 115 6.93 2.93 8.90
C GLN A 115 5.64 3.73 9.10
N SER A 116 5.48 4.35 10.28
CA SER A 116 4.35 5.25 10.55
C SER A 116 4.36 6.44 9.60
N GLU A 117 5.52 7.03 9.33
CA GLU A 117 5.66 8.14 8.37
C GLU A 117 5.30 7.73 6.95
N THR A 118 5.68 6.52 6.53
CA THR A 118 5.37 5.99 5.19
C THR A 118 3.86 5.81 5.01
N VAL A 119 3.21 5.13 5.95
CA VAL A 119 1.75 4.92 5.94
C VAL A 119 1.00 6.25 6.03
N TRP A 120 1.51 7.18 6.83
CA TRP A 120 0.94 8.52 6.96
C TRP A 120 0.95 9.29 5.64
N ARG A 121 2.10 9.28 4.92
CA ARG A 121 2.22 9.92 3.60
C ARG A 121 1.31 9.28 2.54
N GLN A 122 1.13 7.96 2.60
CA GLN A 122 0.17 7.29 1.72
C GLN A 122 -1.27 7.75 2.01
N ALA A 123 -1.64 7.90 3.29
CA ALA A 123 -2.94 8.43 3.67
C ALA A 123 -3.13 9.90 3.24
N ASP A 124 -2.06 10.71 3.26
CA ASP A 124 -2.08 12.08 2.73
C ASP A 124 -2.37 12.11 1.22
N LYS A 125 -1.76 11.20 0.47
CA LYS A 125 -1.97 11.06 -1.00
C LYS A 125 -3.45 10.88 -1.35
N TYR A 126 -4.18 10.12 -0.53
CA TYR A 126 -5.60 9.84 -0.74
C TYR A 126 -6.54 10.76 0.05
N GLY A 127 -6.02 11.73 0.78
CA GLY A 127 -6.81 12.66 1.58
C GLY A 127 -7.66 12.00 2.67
N VAL A 128 -7.24 10.85 3.19
CA VAL A 128 -8.00 10.06 4.17
C VAL A 128 -7.99 10.74 5.53
N PRO A 129 -9.16 11.09 6.12
CA PRO A 129 -9.28 11.59 7.48
C PRO A 129 -8.73 10.59 8.51
N ARG A 130 -8.04 11.09 9.52
CA ARG A 130 -7.31 10.27 10.48
C ARG A 130 -7.56 10.66 11.92
N MET A 131 -7.49 9.67 12.78
CA MET A 131 -7.28 9.83 14.22
C MET A 131 -6.12 8.95 14.67
N VAL A 132 -5.55 9.26 15.82
CA VAL A 132 -4.41 8.51 16.37
C VAL A 132 -4.79 7.92 17.73
N TYR A 133 -4.47 6.66 17.90
CA TYR A 133 -4.57 5.94 19.16
C TYR A 133 -3.17 5.63 19.68
N VAL A 134 -2.79 6.31 20.77
CA VAL A 134 -1.52 6.07 21.47
C VAL A 134 -1.71 4.86 22.38
N ASN A 135 -1.20 3.74 21.93
CA ASN A 135 -1.35 2.42 22.56
C ASN A 135 -0.14 2.08 23.44
N LYS A 136 -0.27 1.06 24.26
CA LYS A 136 0.78 0.57 25.18
C LYS A 136 1.19 1.60 26.24
N MET A 137 0.21 2.31 26.79
CA MET A 137 0.46 3.25 27.90
C MET A 137 0.96 2.58 29.18
N ASP A 138 0.90 1.24 29.26
CA ASP A 138 1.31 0.41 30.38
C ASP A 138 2.78 -0.05 30.35
N ILE A 139 3.51 0.19 29.26
CA ILE A 139 4.90 -0.26 29.14
C ILE A 139 5.89 0.76 29.69
N MET A 140 7.05 0.28 30.14
CA MET A 140 8.13 1.12 30.62
C MET A 140 8.63 2.08 29.53
N GLY A 141 8.68 3.36 29.81
CA GLY A 141 9.04 4.44 28.88
C GLY A 141 7.87 4.98 28.08
N ALA A 142 6.62 4.66 28.44
CA ALA A 142 5.44 5.24 27.82
C ALA A 142 5.32 6.74 28.12
N ASP A 143 5.24 7.56 27.06
CA ASP A 143 5.10 9.02 27.15
C ASP A 143 4.16 9.55 26.07
N PHE A 144 2.90 9.74 26.44
CA PHE A 144 1.85 10.25 25.56
C PHE A 144 2.19 11.63 24.98
N TYR A 145 2.70 12.53 25.80
CA TYR A 145 2.97 13.93 25.41
C TYR A 145 4.13 14.02 24.42
N ASN A 146 5.13 13.17 24.58
CA ASN A 146 6.22 13.06 23.62
C ASN A 146 5.73 12.53 22.28
N VAL A 147 4.82 11.56 22.27
CA VAL A 147 4.23 11.05 21.02
C VAL A 147 3.48 12.16 20.28
N VAL A 148 2.66 12.94 20.97
CA VAL A 148 1.95 14.09 20.38
C VAL A 148 2.93 15.12 19.79
N LYS A 149 4.02 15.39 20.50
CA LYS A 149 5.09 16.27 20.02
C LYS A 149 5.74 15.70 18.74
N MET A 150 6.10 14.41 18.74
CA MET A 150 6.65 13.75 17.55
C MET A 150 5.71 13.81 16.36
N MET A 151 4.40 13.66 16.54
CA MET A 151 3.42 13.81 15.48
C MET A 151 3.49 15.20 14.85
N LYS A 152 3.53 16.26 15.66
CA LYS A 152 3.65 17.64 15.16
C LYS A 152 4.96 17.87 14.41
N GLU A 153 6.07 17.34 14.93
CA GLU A 153 7.41 17.56 14.37
C GLU A 153 7.69 16.72 13.11
N ARG A 154 7.30 15.44 13.10
CA ARG A 154 7.65 14.48 12.04
C ARG A 154 6.55 14.30 11.01
N LEU A 155 5.28 14.17 11.45
CA LEU A 155 4.15 13.99 10.54
C LEU A 155 3.61 15.33 10.05
N LYS A 156 4.05 16.47 10.65
CA LYS A 156 3.61 17.81 10.28
C LYS A 156 2.09 18.00 10.35
N CYS A 157 1.42 17.25 11.22
CA CYS A 157 -0.02 17.29 11.38
C CYS A 157 -0.44 18.12 12.59
N ASN A 158 -1.66 18.61 12.56
CA ASN A 158 -2.27 19.29 13.70
C ASN A 158 -2.84 18.25 14.67
N ALA A 159 -1.95 17.64 15.46
CA ALA A 159 -2.31 16.65 16.48
C ALA A 159 -2.92 17.34 17.71
N VAL A 160 -4.18 17.04 18.01
CA VAL A 160 -4.91 17.64 19.12
C VAL A 160 -5.41 16.54 20.05
N PRO A 161 -4.87 16.43 21.28
CA PRO A 161 -5.38 15.50 22.28
C PRO A 161 -6.85 15.80 22.60
N ILE A 162 -7.68 14.78 22.54
CA ILE A 162 -9.08 14.79 23.02
C ILE A 162 -9.22 13.96 24.28
N GLN A 163 -8.18 13.25 24.65
CA GLN A 163 -8.05 12.48 25.88
C GLN A 163 -6.65 12.70 26.47
N LEU A 164 -6.54 12.58 27.79
CA LEU A 164 -5.26 12.52 28.48
C LEU A 164 -5.15 11.23 29.29
N PRO A 165 -3.98 10.59 29.37
CA PRO A 165 -3.80 9.40 30.21
C PRO A 165 -3.79 9.74 31.69
N ILE A 166 -4.39 8.89 32.52
CA ILE A 166 -4.27 8.96 33.98
C ILE A 166 -3.18 7.96 34.39
N GLY A 167 -2.00 8.50 34.69
CA GLY A 167 -0.80 7.72 34.94
C GLY A 167 -0.12 7.25 33.66
N ALA A 168 0.99 6.57 33.82
CA ALA A 168 1.76 5.92 32.75
C ALA A 168 2.45 4.68 33.32
N GLU A 169 2.87 3.77 32.47
CA GLU A 169 3.48 2.50 32.85
C GLU A 169 2.58 1.70 33.82
N ASP A 170 3.13 1.19 34.91
CA ASP A 170 2.36 0.42 35.90
C ASP A 170 1.25 1.23 36.61
N THR A 171 1.33 2.56 36.54
CA THR A 171 0.33 3.46 37.16
C THR A 171 -0.81 3.83 36.22
N PHE A 172 -0.75 3.41 34.94
CA PHE A 172 -1.81 3.70 33.99
C PHE A 172 -3.12 3.01 34.38
N LYS A 173 -4.13 3.79 34.73
CA LYS A 173 -5.43 3.27 35.22
C LYS A 173 -6.65 3.75 34.47
N GLY A 174 -6.48 4.68 33.54
CA GLY A 174 -7.61 5.23 32.78
C GLY A 174 -7.23 6.46 31.99
N LEU A 175 -8.25 7.22 31.62
CA LEU A 175 -8.09 8.42 30.80
C LEU A 175 -9.05 9.54 31.25
N ILE A 176 -8.69 10.77 30.91
CA ILE A 176 -9.54 11.94 31.03
C ILE A 176 -10.11 12.25 29.65
N ASP A 177 -11.43 12.34 29.52
CA ASP A 177 -12.10 12.86 28.35
C ASP A 177 -12.12 14.39 28.40
N LEU A 178 -11.42 15.05 27.50
CA LEU A 178 -11.28 16.50 27.48
C LEU A 178 -12.53 17.22 26.96
N VAL A 179 -13.42 16.53 26.25
CA VAL A 179 -14.69 17.09 25.79
C VAL A 179 -15.69 17.13 26.93
N GLU A 180 -15.83 16.02 27.65
CA GLU A 180 -16.75 15.86 28.76
C GLU A 180 -16.18 16.38 30.09
N MET A 181 -14.85 16.59 30.18
CA MET A 181 -14.11 16.94 31.39
C MET A 181 -14.39 15.99 32.57
N LYS A 182 -14.31 14.70 32.29
CA LYS A 182 -14.51 13.60 33.23
C LYS A 182 -13.40 12.57 33.13
N ALA A 183 -13.14 11.85 34.19
CA ALA A 183 -12.22 10.74 34.25
C ALA A 183 -12.93 9.40 34.08
N TYR A 184 -12.36 8.55 33.23
CA TYR A 184 -12.79 7.17 33.01
C TYR A 184 -11.73 6.24 33.59
N VAL A 185 -12.00 5.64 34.74
CA VAL A 185 -11.07 4.80 35.51
C VAL A 185 -11.50 3.33 35.41
N TYR A 186 -10.53 2.49 35.11
CA TYR A 186 -10.72 1.04 34.95
C TYR A 186 -10.33 0.32 36.24
N TYR A 187 -11.26 -0.45 36.81
CA TYR A 187 -11.09 -1.16 38.08
C TYR A 187 -10.93 -2.67 37.95
N ASP A 188 -11.00 -3.19 36.74
CA ASP A 188 -10.77 -4.60 36.45
C ASP A 188 -9.80 -4.81 35.25
N ASP A 189 -9.26 -6.01 35.13
CA ASP A 189 -8.35 -6.37 34.04
C ASP A 189 -9.07 -6.72 32.73
N TRP A 190 -10.39 -6.80 32.74
CA TRP A 190 -11.22 -7.12 31.58
C TRP A 190 -11.80 -5.89 30.89
N GLY A 191 -11.59 -4.71 31.48
CA GLY A 191 -12.16 -3.47 30.96
C GLY A 191 -13.69 -3.40 31.03
N LYS A 192 -14.32 -4.12 31.98
CA LYS A 192 -15.76 -4.14 32.17
C LYS A 192 -16.24 -3.22 33.29
N ASP A 193 -15.48 -3.06 34.36
CA ASP A 193 -15.76 -2.11 35.45
C ASP A 193 -15.08 -0.76 35.15
N ILE A 194 -15.76 0.06 34.35
CA ILE A 194 -15.33 1.43 34.03
C ILE A 194 -16.20 2.38 34.83
N ARG A 195 -15.55 3.23 35.65
CA ARG A 195 -16.25 4.22 36.46
C ARG A 195 -15.93 5.62 35.97
N VAL A 196 -16.98 6.41 35.83
CA VAL A 196 -16.88 7.83 35.50
C VAL A 196 -16.73 8.60 36.80
N GLU A 197 -15.62 9.28 36.95
CA GLU A 197 -15.23 9.99 38.16
C GLU A 197 -14.85 11.44 37.86
N GLU A 198 -14.72 12.23 38.92
CA GLU A 198 -14.12 13.55 38.80
C GLU A 198 -12.64 13.43 38.45
N ILE A 199 -12.13 14.42 37.71
CA ILE A 199 -10.71 14.49 37.35
C ILE A 199 -9.85 14.49 38.60
N PRO A 200 -8.80 13.65 38.71
CA PRO A 200 -7.89 13.65 39.85
C PRO A 200 -7.33 15.05 40.14
N GLU A 201 -7.20 15.42 41.40
CA GLU A 201 -6.81 16.77 41.80
C GLU A 201 -5.46 17.20 41.22
N ASP A 202 -4.51 16.26 41.18
CA ASP A 202 -3.17 16.45 40.61
C ASP A 202 -3.16 16.61 39.08
N MET A 203 -4.24 16.32 38.41
CA MET A 203 -4.37 16.45 36.96
C MET A 203 -5.33 17.56 36.51
N LYS A 204 -6.04 18.21 37.42
CA LYS A 204 -7.02 19.25 37.09
C LYS A 204 -6.42 20.39 36.28
N GLU A 205 -5.32 20.95 36.73
CA GLU A 205 -4.64 22.04 36.03
C GLU A 205 -4.20 21.65 34.62
N LEU A 206 -3.64 20.44 34.48
CA LEU A 206 -3.24 19.90 33.16
C LEU A 206 -4.43 19.67 32.26
N ALA A 207 -5.51 19.09 32.78
CA ALA A 207 -6.74 18.85 32.01
C ALA A 207 -7.39 20.16 31.59
N GLU A 208 -7.46 21.17 32.43
CA GLU A 208 -7.97 22.50 32.10
C GLU A 208 -7.13 23.16 31.01
N LYS A 209 -5.81 23.05 31.09
CA LYS A 209 -4.90 23.56 30.05
C LYS A 209 -5.21 22.94 28.69
N TYR A 210 -5.23 21.60 28.59
CA TYR A 210 -5.49 20.90 27.34
C TYR A 210 -6.94 21.07 26.85
N HIS A 211 -7.89 21.19 27.76
CA HIS A 211 -9.27 21.57 27.40
C HIS A 211 -9.32 22.95 26.78
N THR A 212 -8.64 23.93 27.35
CA THR A 212 -8.57 25.29 26.81
C THR A 212 -7.93 25.30 25.42
N GLU A 213 -6.82 24.58 25.24
CA GLU A 213 -6.18 24.41 23.92
C GLU A 213 -7.15 23.76 22.91
N LEU A 214 -7.92 22.75 23.32
CA LEU A 214 -8.93 22.11 22.48
C LEU A 214 -10.03 23.10 22.08
N ILE A 215 -10.54 23.91 23.03
CA ILE A 215 -11.56 24.94 22.78
C ILE A 215 -11.04 25.99 21.81
N GLU A 216 -9.79 26.42 21.96
CA GLU A 216 -9.15 27.38 21.04
C GLU A 216 -9.08 26.80 19.62
N HIS A 217 -8.62 25.56 19.46
CA HIS A 217 -8.62 24.89 18.15
C HIS A 217 -10.01 24.76 17.54
N VAL A 218 -11.01 24.43 18.35
CA VAL A 218 -12.42 24.34 17.91
C VAL A 218 -12.94 25.72 17.48
N ALA A 219 -12.65 26.75 18.25
CA ALA A 219 -13.06 28.12 17.94
C ALA A 219 -12.44 28.64 16.63
N GLU A 220 -11.17 28.32 16.37
CA GLU A 220 -10.48 28.73 15.13
C GLU A 220 -11.08 28.11 13.85
N GLN A 221 -11.80 27.00 13.96
CA GLN A 221 -12.35 26.27 12.81
C GLN A 221 -13.78 26.67 12.44
N ASP A 222 -14.48 27.45 13.27
CA ASP A 222 -15.88 27.81 13.03
C ASP A 222 -16.15 29.25 13.47
N GLU A 223 -16.62 30.11 12.55
CA GLU A 223 -16.87 31.54 12.81
C GLU A 223 -17.87 31.77 13.94
N THR A 224 -18.91 30.95 14.05
CA THR A 224 -19.90 31.06 15.11
C THR A 224 -19.32 30.71 16.48
N LEU A 225 -18.52 29.68 16.53
CA LEU A 225 -17.83 29.30 17.77
C LEU A 225 -16.73 30.30 18.12
N PHE A 226 -16.08 30.91 17.14
CA PHE A 226 -15.09 31.95 17.36
C PHE A 226 -15.72 33.17 17.99
N GLU A 227 -16.90 33.64 17.52
CA GLU A 227 -17.66 34.74 18.13
C GLU A 227 -18.02 34.41 19.60
N LYS A 228 -18.57 33.22 19.86
CA LYS A 228 -18.86 32.74 21.22
C LYS A 228 -17.64 32.74 22.13
N TYR A 229 -16.48 32.30 21.59
CA TYR A 229 -15.23 32.31 22.33
C TYR A 229 -14.80 33.71 22.73
N LEU A 230 -14.91 34.69 21.82
CA LEU A 230 -14.59 36.08 22.10
C LEU A 230 -15.54 36.72 23.13
N GLU A 231 -16.79 36.28 23.16
CA GLU A 231 -17.79 36.73 24.13
C GLU A 231 -17.65 36.05 25.51
N GLY A 232 -16.78 35.04 25.61
CA GLY A 232 -16.54 34.28 26.83
C GLY A 232 -17.66 33.29 27.14
N GLU A 233 -18.45 32.93 26.16
CA GLU A 233 -19.49 31.90 26.30
C GLU A 233 -18.88 30.48 26.32
N GLN A 234 -19.52 29.59 27.09
CA GLN A 234 -19.11 28.18 27.14
C GLN A 234 -19.71 27.41 25.95
N PHE A 235 -18.92 26.53 25.38
CA PHE A 235 -19.37 25.61 24.34
C PHE A 235 -20.07 24.40 24.98
N THR A 236 -21.10 23.92 24.31
CA THR A 236 -21.73 22.65 24.66
C THR A 236 -20.86 21.48 24.18
N GLU A 237 -20.99 20.33 24.82
CA GLU A 237 -20.30 19.10 24.38
C GLU A 237 -20.60 18.77 22.90
N GLN A 238 -21.83 19.00 22.45
CA GLN A 238 -22.23 18.71 21.08
C GLN A 238 -21.55 19.66 20.08
N GLU A 239 -21.47 20.93 20.39
CA GLU A 239 -20.75 21.93 19.56
C GLU A 239 -19.27 21.57 19.40
N ILE A 240 -18.64 21.14 20.49
CA ILE A 240 -17.24 20.68 20.46
C ILE A 240 -17.11 19.43 19.60
N LYS A 241 -17.95 18.43 19.78
CA LYS A 241 -17.94 17.16 19.03
C LYS A 241 -18.17 17.40 17.53
N ASP A 242 -19.15 18.22 17.18
CA ASP A 242 -19.48 18.52 15.79
C ASP A 242 -18.34 19.26 15.07
N CYS A 243 -17.67 20.17 15.77
CA CYS A 243 -16.53 20.89 15.23
C CYS A 243 -15.28 19.99 15.10
N ILE A 244 -14.99 19.16 16.10
CA ILE A 244 -13.90 18.16 16.00
C ILE A 244 -14.13 17.25 14.80
N ARG A 245 -15.37 16.76 14.62
CA ARG A 245 -15.72 15.93 13.46
C ARG A 245 -15.49 16.69 12.15
N LYS A 246 -16.03 17.91 12.02
CA LYS A 246 -15.88 18.74 10.82
C LYS A 246 -14.40 18.97 10.45
N SER A 247 -13.58 19.32 11.45
CA SER A 247 -12.15 19.59 11.25
C SER A 247 -11.37 18.31 10.93
N THR A 248 -11.76 17.18 11.50
CA THR A 248 -11.16 15.86 11.20
C THR A 248 -11.47 15.43 9.78
N LEU A 249 -12.72 15.60 9.33
CA LEU A 249 -13.14 15.29 7.96
C LEU A 249 -12.44 16.17 6.91
N ALA A 250 -12.14 17.42 7.28
CA ALA A 250 -11.39 18.34 6.43
C ALA A 250 -9.86 18.11 6.45
N ASN A 251 -9.36 17.16 7.23
CA ASN A 251 -7.93 16.92 7.49
C ASN A 251 -7.19 18.13 8.12
N GLU A 252 -7.90 19.01 8.80
CA GLU A 252 -7.35 20.18 9.50
C GLU A 252 -6.95 19.86 10.93
N MET A 253 -7.50 18.81 11.50
CA MET A 253 -7.23 18.32 12.83
C MET A 253 -7.06 16.79 12.84
N VAL A 254 -6.16 16.31 13.68
CA VAL A 254 -5.99 14.89 13.98
C VAL A 254 -6.27 14.65 15.46
N PRO A 255 -7.44 14.11 15.82
CA PRO A 255 -7.75 13.78 17.21
C PRO A 255 -6.80 12.69 17.74
N VAL A 256 -6.30 12.86 18.97
CA VAL A 256 -5.42 11.91 19.61
C VAL A 256 -6.08 11.34 20.85
N VAL A 257 -6.20 10.02 20.91
CA VAL A 257 -6.72 9.26 22.04
C VAL A 257 -5.64 8.32 22.60
N CYS A 258 -5.84 7.79 23.79
CA CYS A 258 -4.84 6.96 24.45
C CYS A 258 -5.44 5.72 25.11
N GLY A 259 -4.61 4.73 25.36
CA GLY A 259 -5.00 3.51 26.06
C GLY A 259 -3.93 2.43 26.03
N THR A 260 -4.33 1.24 26.47
CA THR A 260 -3.56 0.00 26.34
C THR A 260 -4.49 -1.15 25.98
N SER A 261 -4.40 -1.59 24.73
CA SER A 261 -5.23 -2.68 24.24
C SER A 261 -4.92 -4.00 24.95
N TYR A 262 -3.66 -4.26 25.27
CA TYR A 262 -3.24 -5.47 25.97
C TYR A 262 -3.85 -5.57 27.39
N ARG A 263 -3.91 -4.44 28.10
CA ARG A 263 -4.52 -4.35 29.46
C ARG A 263 -6.00 -4.00 29.44
N ASN A 264 -6.63 -4.00 28.28
CA ASN A 264 -8.07 -3.76 28.12
C ASN A 264 -8.57 -2.39 28.64
N LYS A 265 -7.75 -1.35 28.52
CA LYS A 265 -8.07 0.02 28.99
C LYS A 265 -8.06 1.03 27.85
N GLY A 266 -9.17 1.71 27.64
CA GLY A 266 -9.31 2.77 26.64
C GLY A 266 -9.93 2.38 25.31
N VAL A 267 -10.17 1.10 25.02
CA VAL A 267 -10.69 0.63 23.72
C VAL A 267 -12.15 1.05 23.51
N GLN A 268 -12.99 1.05 24.54
CA GLN A 268 -14.37 1.51 24.42
C GLN A 268 -14.47 2.99 24.08
N LYS A 269 -13.58 3.81 24.66
CA LYS A 269 -13.51 5.25 24.34
C LYS A 269 -12.90 5.50 22.95
N LEU A 270 -12.04 4.61 22.47
CA LEU A 270 -11.61 4.61 21.07
C LEU A 270 -12.78 4.33 20.12
N LEU A 271 -13.62 3.33 20.44
CA LEU A 271 -14.83 3.02 19.67
C LEU A 271 -15.81 4.19 19.65
N ASP A 272 -15.99 4.87 20.79
CA ASP A 272 -16.80 6.09 20.88
C ASP A 272 -16.26 7.18 19.96
N ALA A 273 -14.96 7.43 19.98
CA ALA A 273 -14.30 8.41 19.12
C ALA A 273 -14.42 8.07 17.62
N ILE A 274 -14.33 6.80 17.26
CA ILE A 274 -14.54 6.35 15.87
C ILE A 274 -15.94 6.70 15.40
N VAL A 275 -16.94 6.40 16.20
CA VAL A 275 -18.34 6.68 15.89
C VAL A 275 -18.62 8.17 15.81
N GLU A 276 -18.04 8.96 16.72
CA GLU A 276 -18.29 10.40 16.83
C GLU A 276 -17.52 11.23 15.77
N TYR A 277 -16.28 10.86 15.45
CA TYR A 277 -15.38 11.74 14.66
C TYR A 277 -14.97 11.20 13.30
N MET A 278 -15.07 9.89 13.04
CA MET A 278 -14.71 9.33 11.74
C MET A 278 -15.83 9.51 10.71
N PRO A 279 -15.49 9.61 9.41
CA PRO A 279 -16.46 9.87 8.35
C PRO A 279 -17.44 8.71 8.14
N ALA A 280 -18.65 9.09 7.75
CA ALA A 280 -19.60 8.21 7.07
C ALA A 280 -19.32 8.23 5.55
N PRO A 281 -19.79 7.26 4.76
CA PRO A 281 -19.67 7.30 3.31
C PRO A 281 -20.26 8.55 2.65
N THR A 282 -21.23 9.18 3.30
CA THR A 282 -21.86 10.44 2.85
C THR A 282 -21.02 11.69 3.12
N ASP A 283 -20.06 11.61 4.02
CA ASP A 283 -19.18 12.73 4.39
C ASP A 283 -17.97 12.88 3.46
N VAL A 284 -17.62 11.83 2.70
CA VAL A 284 -16.51 11.87 1.76
C VAL A 284 -16.95 12.39 0.40
N PRO A 285 -16.04 13.04 -0.36
CA PRO A 285 -16.36 13.49 -1.71
C PRO A 285 -16.86 12.36 -2.60
N ALA A 286 -17.71 12.70 -3.58
CA ALA A 286 -18.13 11.76 -4.61
C ALA A 286 -16.92 11.15 -5.31
N ILE A 287 -16.98 9.85 -5.60
CA ILE A 287 -15.89 9.20 -6.31
C ILE A 287 -15.91 9.61 -7.78
N LYS A 288 -14.75 9.94 -8.30
CA LYS A 288 -14.54 10.28 -9.69
C LYS A 288 -14.18 9.05 -10.51
N GLY A 289 -14.57 9.06 -11.76
CA GLY A 289 -14.23 8.06 -12.74
C GLY A 289 -14.34 8.60 -14.15
N ILE A 290 -13.97 7.78 -15.11
CA ILE A 290 -14.04 8.12 -16.53
C ILE A 290 -15.07 7.22 -17.19
N ASN A 291 -15.98 7.77 -17.95
CA ASN A 291 -16.89 7.01 -18.77
C ASN A 291 -16.09 6.41 -19.94
N PRO A 292 -16.05 5.07 -20.10
CA PRO A 292 -15.22 4.43 -21.13
C PRO A 292 -15.72 4.66 -22.56
N GLU A 293 -16.96 5.10 -22.74
CA GLU A 293 -17.55 5.37 -24.06
C GLU A 293 -17.35 6.82 -24.50
N THR A 294 -17.47 7.76 -23.57
CA THR A 294 -17.39 9.22 -23.87
C THR A 294 -16.04 9.81 -23.52
N GLU A 295 -15.22 9.12 -22.74
CA GLU A 295 -13.95 9.60 -22.17
C GLU A 295 -14.10 10.84 -21.27
N GLU A 296 -15.32 11.15 -20.82
CA GLU A 296 -15.62 12.26 -19.91
C GLU A 296 -15.51 11.83 -18.45
N GLU A 297 -15.10 12.77 -17.61
CA GLU A 297 -15.07 12.57 -16.15
C GLU A 297 -16.50 12.59 -15.60
N GLU A 298 -16.86 11.58 -14.84
CA GLU A 298 -18.12 11.44 -14.15
C GLU A 298 -17.90 11.22 -12.65
N GLU A 299 -18.91 11.57 -11.85
CA GLU A 299 -18.92 11.36 -10.41
C GLU A 299 -20.02 10.39 -10.01
N ARG A 300 -19.79 9.65 -8.92
CA ARG A 300 -20.79 8.80 -8.25
C ARG A 300 -20.86 9.19 -6.78
N HIS A 301 -22.06 9.50 -6.33
CA HIS A 301 -22.33 9.83 -4.93
C HIS A 301 -22.72 8.58 -4.13
N SER A 302 -22.47 8.59 -2.84
CA SER A 302 -22.91 7.54 -1.93
C SER A 302 -24.43 7.55 -1.74
N SER A 303 -25.16 6.99 -2.71
CA SER A 303 -26.62 6.88 -2.74
C SER A 303 -27.04 5.55 -3.31
N ASP A 304 -28.03 4.91 -2.70
CA ASP A 304 -28.58 3.63 -3.18
C ASP A 304 -29.39 3.77 -4.48
N GLU A 305 -29.81 4.99 -4.81
CA GLU A 305 -30.61 5.32 -5.99
C GLU A 305 -29.78 5.60 -7.25
N GLU A 306 -28.50 5.86 -7.11
CA GLU A 306 -27.59 6.05 -8.23
C GLU A 306 -27.27 4.71 -8.94
N PRO A 307 -26.78 4.75 -10.19
CA PRO A 307 -26.31 3.53 -10.87
C PRO A 307 -25.22 2.82 -10.05
N PHE A 308 -25.30 1.50 -10.01
CA PHE A 308 -24.33 0.69 -9.30
C PHE A 308 -22.91 0.91 -9.83
N ALA A 309 -21.98 1.20 -8.92
CA ALA A 309 -20.56 1.25 -9.17
C ALA A 309 -19.79 0.77 -7.94
N ALA A 310 -18.87 -0.14 -8.14
CA ALA A 310 -18.03 -0.72 -7.10
C ALA A 310 -16.61 -0.93 -7.60
N LEU A 311 -15.65 -0.90 -6.68
CA LEU A 311 -14.24 -1.15 -6.95
C LEU A 311 -13.82 -2.48 -6.33
N ALA A 312 -13.30 -3.39 -7.14
CA ALA A 312 -12.65 -4.60 -6.69
C ALA A 312 -11.25 -4.26 -6.18
N PHE A 313 -11.02 -4.34 -4.88
CA PHE A 313 -9.76 -3.90 -4.29
C PHE A 313 -8.86 -5.03 -3.79
N LYS A 314 -9.39 -6.24 -3.68
CA LYS A 314 -8.62 -7.41 -3.25
C LYS A 314 -9.18 -8.70 -3.82
N ILE A 315 -8.30 -9.56 -4.29
CA ILE A 315 -8.60 -10.94 -4.64
C ILE A 315 -7.97 -11.86 -3.60
N ALA A 316 -8.70 -12.88 -3.18
CA ALA A 316 -8.18 -13.92 -2.31
C ALA A 316 -8.64 -15.30 -2.81
N THR A 317 -7.84 -16.32 -2.59
CA THR A 317 -8.20 -17.70 -2.88
C THR A 317 -8.61 -18.41 -1.60
N ASP A 318 -9.81 -18.93 -1.59
CA ASP A 318 -10.36 -19.68 -0.47
C ASP A 318 -10.43 -21.18 -0.82
N PRO A 319 -10.01 -22.07 0.09
CA PRO A 319 -10.01 -23.50 -0.16
C PRO A 319 -11.40 -24.11 -0.44
N PHE A 320 -12.46 -23.49 0.08
CA PHE A 320 -13.83 -24.02 0.03
C PHE A 320 -14.69 -23.38 -1.04
N VAL A 321 -14.57 -22.07 -1.25
CA VAL A 321 -15.41 -21.31 -2.17
C VAL A 321 -14.66 -20.84 -3.44
N GLY A 322 -13.37 -21.04 -3.47
CA GLY A 322 -12.53 -20.64 -4.62
C GLY A 322 -12.17 -19.16 -4.59
N LYS A 323 -12.23 -18.50 -5.74
CA LYS A 323 -11.87 -17.09 -5.88
C LYS A 323 -12.89 -16.19 -5.18
N LEU A 324 -12.40 -15.39 -4.24
CA LEU A 324 -13.12 -14.32 -3.55
C LEU A 324 -12.65 -12.97 -4.10
N CYS A 325 -13.59 -12.13 -4.50
CA CYS A 325 -13.33 -10.76 -4.90
C CYS A 325 -13.91 -9.81 -3.87
N PHE A 326 -13.06 -9.14 -3.11
CA PHE A 326 -13.48 -8.09 -2.18
C PHE A 326 -13.71 -6.80 -2.94
N PHE A 327 -14.86 -6.18 -2.73
CA PHE A 327 -15.24 -4.95 -3.39
C PHE A 327 -15.91 -3.98 -2.43
N ARG A 328 -15.75 -2.69 -2.71
CA ARG A 328 -16.49 -1.61 -2.09
C ARG A 328 -17.52 -1.04 -3.06
N VAL A 329 -18.74 -0.92 -2.60
CA VAL A 329 -19.82 -0.24 -3.34
C VAL A 329 -19.74 1.27 -3.07
N TYR A 330 -19.59 2.04 -4.13
CA TYR A 330 -19.57 3.51 -4.04
C TYR A 330 -20.94 4.13 -4.31
N SER A 331 -21.72 3.52 -5.19
CA SER A 331 -23.08 3.99 -5.53
C SER A 331 -23.99 2.82 -5.89
N GLY A 332 -25.27 3.03 -5.72
CA GLY A 332 -26.30 2.07 -6.08
C GLY A 332 -26.37 0.87 -5.16
N SER A 333 -27.06 -0.16 -5.62
CA SER A 333 -27.21 -1.43 -4.94
C SER A 333 -27.23 -2.58 -5.94
N ILE A 334 -26.84 -3.77 -5.51
CA ILE A 334 -26.89 -4.98 -6.31
C ILE A 334 -27.19 -6.19 -5.47
N SER A 335 -27.92 -7.15 -6.05
CA SER A 335 -28.30 -8.40 -5.40
C SER A 335 -27.47 -9.58 -5.91
N ALA A 336 -27.29 -10.59 -5.08
CA ALA A 336 -26.68 -11.86 -5.44
C ALA A 336 -27.42 -12.50 -6.63
N GLY A 337 -26.68 -13.12 -7.53
CA GLY A 337 -27.22 -13.70 -8.77
C GLY A 337 -27.38 -12.72 -9.93
N SER A 338 -27.15 -11.41 -9.72
CA SER A 338 -27.21 -10.40 -10.77
C SER A 338 -25.99 -10.43 -11.68
N THR A 339 -26.12 -9.81 -12.84
CA THR A 339 -25.01 -9.55 -13.76
C THR A 339 -24.41 -8.19 -13.50
N VAL A 340 -23.10 -8.10 -13.45
CA VAL A 340 -22.30 -6.87 -13.36
C VAL A 340 -21.45 -6.71 -14.60
N TYR A 341 -21.22 -5.46 -15.00
CA TYR A 341 -20.31 -5.11 -16.08
C TYR A 341 -18.94 -4.74 -15.51
N ASN A 342 -17.91 -5.42 -15.99
CA ASN A 342 -16.52 -5.05 -15.70
C ASN A 342 -16.05 -4.08 -16.79
N SER A 343 -16.03 -2.81 -16.48
CA SER A 343 -15.73 -1.74 -17.44
C SER A 343 -14.26 -1.69 -17.86
N ASN A 344 -13.33 -2.21 -17.04
CA ASN A 344 -11.93 -2.29 -17.41
C ASN A 344 -11.64 -3.38 -18.43
N LYS A 345 -12.47 -4.43 -18.47
CA LYS A 345 -12.29 -5.61 -19.34
C LYS A 345 -13.38 -5.77 -20.40
N ASP A 346 -14.28 -4.80 -20.47
CA ASP A 346 -15.41 -4.81 -21.42
C ASP A 346 -16.14 -6.17 -21.42
N SER A 347 -16.54 -6.63 -20.25
CA SER A 347 -17.16 -7.94 -20.09
C SER A 347 -18.20 -7.99 -18.98
N ASN A 348 -19.27 -8.75 -19.23
CA ASN A 348 -20.28 -9.04 -18.23
C ASN A 348 -19.92 -10.29 -17.43
N GLU A 349 -20.05 -10.21 -16.11
CA GLU A 349 -19.82 -11.32 -15.20
C GLU A 349 -21.04 -11.52 -14.28
N ARG A 350 -21.26 -12.76 -13.85
CA ARG A 350 -22.32 -13.07 -12.90
C ARG A 350 -21.81 -13.00 -11.47
N LEU A 351 -22.43 -12.17 -10.68
CA LEU A 351 -22.23 -12.08 -9.24
C LEU A 351 -22.96 -13.25 -8.56
N GLY A 352 -22.29 -14.36 -8.30
CA GLY A 352 -22.92 -15.57 -7.78
C GLY A 352 -23.45 -15.39 -6.35
N ARG A 353 -22.58 -15.42 -5.36
CA ARG A 353 -22.88 -15.19 -3.95
C ARG A 353 -22.22 -13.92 -3.48
N ILE A 354 -22.83 -13.23 -2.54
CA ILE A 354 -22.24 -12.09 -1.85
C ILE A 354 -22.07 -12.48 -0.38
N LEU A 355 -20.87 -12.30 0.14
CA LEU A 355 -20.48 -12.66 1.49
C LEU A 355 -20.14 -11.41 2.29
N GLN A 356 -20.69 -11.29 3.48
CA GLN A 356 -20.20 -10.36 4.48
C GLN A 356 -19.23 -11.09 5.42
N MET A 357 -18.10 -10.46 5.67
CA MET A 357 -17.09 -11.02 6.54
C MET A 357 -17.31 -10.54 7.98
N HIS A 358 -17.38 -11.49 8.89
CA HIS A 358 -17.42 -11.25 10.34
C HIS A 358 -16.26 -12.01 10.98
N ALA A 359 -15.08 -11.40 11.00
CA ALA A 359 -13.86 -12.07 11.43
C ALA A 359 -13.64 -13.40 10.66
N ASN A 360 -13.68 -14.55 11.34
CA ASN A 360 -13.54 -15.87 10.71
C ASN A 360 -14.84 -16.42 10.11
N HIS A 361 -15.96 -15.75 10.32
CA HIS A 361 -17.25 -16.22 9.85
C HIS A 361 -17.68 -15.49 8.59
N ARG A 362 -18.30 -16.22 7.68
CA ARG A 362 -18.86 -15.71 6.44
C ARG A 362 -20.38 -15.83 6.53
N GLN A 363 -21.03 -14.74 6.20
CA GLN A 363 -22.49 -14.69 6.12
C GLN A 363 -22.91 -14.37 4.69
N ASP A 364 -23.75 -15.21 4.12
CA ASP A 364 -24.40 -14.89 2.85
C ASP A 364 -25.35 -13.72 3.04
N ILE A 365 -25.25 -12.73 2.14
CA ILE A 365 -26.16 -11.59 2.09
C ILE A 365 -26.77 -11.50 0.70
N GLU A 366 -28.04 -11.08 0.65
CA GLU A 366 -28.77 -11.02 -0.62
C GLU A 366 -28.46 -9.76 -1.43
N THR A 367 -28.27 -8.65 -0.76
CA THR A 367 -28.09 -7.33 -1.41
C THR A 367 -27.03 -6.52 -0.68
N VAL A 368 -26.19 -5.83 -1.45
CA VAL A 368 -25.25 -4.82 -0.96
C VAL A 368 -25.67 -3.45 -1.48
N TYR A 369 -25.34 -2.44 -0.70
CA TYR A 369 -25.74 -1.05 -0.89
C TYR A 369 -24.52 -0.13 -0.96
N ALA A 370 -24.73 1.11 -1.38
CA ALA A 370 -23.69 2.14 -1.35
C ALA A 370 -23.00 2.20 0.02
N GLY A 371 -21.68 2.33 0.06
CA GLY A 371 -20.89 2.32 1.28
C GLY A 371 -20.58 0.95 1.88
N ASP A 372 -21.13 -0.13 1.34
CA ASP A 372 -20.85 -1.49 1.82
C ASP A 372 -19.51 -2.01 1.30
N ILE A 373 -18.87 -2.83 2.14
CA ILE A 373 -17.70 -3.64 1.79
C ILE A 373 -18.11 -5.10 1.91
N ALA A 374 -17.94 -5.85 0.85
CA ALA A 374 -18.33 -7.27 0.79
C ALA A 374 -17.37 -8.07 -0.08
N ALA A 375 -17.54 -9.39 -0.07
CA ALA A 375 -16.83 -10.31 -0.96
C ALA A 375 -17.80 -10.99 -1.92
N ALA A 376 -17.40 -11.10 -3.17
CA ALA A 376 -18.16 -11.80 -4.21
C ALA A 376 -17.53 -13.14 -4.56
N VAL A 377 -18.37 -14.13 -4.79
CA VAL A 377 -18.01 -15.43 -5.37
C VAL A 377 -18.60 -15.52 -6.78
N GLY A 378 -17.82 -16.03 -7.71
CA GLY A 378 -18.29 -16.28 -9.09
C GLY A 378 -17.72 -15.35 -10.15
N LEU A 379 -17.00 -14.29 -9.75
CA LEU A 379 -16.29 -13.39 -10.66
C LEU A 379 -14.99 -14.07 -11.12
N LYS A 380 -14.94 -14.48 -12.39
CA LYS A 380 -13.82 -15.25 -12.95
C LYS A 380 -12.70 -14.37 -13.48
N ASN A 381 -13.06 -13.32 -14.21
CA ASN A 381 -12.12 -12.46 -14.94
C ASN A 381 -11.75 -11.18 -14.18
N THR A 382 -12.51 -10.81 -13.17
CA THR A 382 -12.26 -9.61 -12.36
C THR A 382 -10.95 -9.75 -11.58
N THR A 383 -10.12 -8.72 -11.65
CA THR A 383 -8.84 -8.59 -10.93
C THR A 383 -8.85 -7.37 -10.01
N THR A 384 -7.83 -7.25 -9.18
CA THR A 384 -7.69 -6.09 -8.29
C THR A 384 -7.56 -4.80 -9.09
N GLY A 385 -8.35 -3.79 -8.74
CA GLY A 385 -8.41 -2.49 -9.41
C GLY A 385 -9.50 -2.39 -10.47
N ASP A 386 -10.19 -3.48 -10.81
CA ASP A 386 -11.29 -3.45 -11.77
C ASP A 386 -12.53 -2.78 -11.17
N THR A 387 -13.28 -2.09 -12.03
CA THR A 387 -14.57 -1.49 -11.68
C THR A 387 -15.70 -2.43 -12.09
N LEU A 388 -16.61 -2.66 -11.18
CA LEU A 388 -17.87 -3.38 -11.41
C LEU A 388 -19.00 -2.36 -11.40
N CYS A 389 -19.76 -2.27 -12.47
CA CYS A 389 -20.80 -1.25 -12.60
C CYS A 389 -22.02 -1.74 -13.37
N ASN A 390 -22.97 -0.83 -13.56
CA ASN A 390 -24.12 -1.07 -14.42
C ASN A 390 -23.72 -0.83 -15.88
N GLU A 391 -23.97 -1.78 -16.76
CA GLU A 391 -23.66 -1.70 -18.19
C GLU A 391 -24.31 -0.48 -18.88
N LYS A 392 -25.47 -0.02 -18.40
CA LYS A 392 -26.17 1.14 -18.95
C LYS A 392 -25.63 2.49 -18.47
N ALA A 393 -24.77 2.47 -17.48
CA ALA A 393 -24.10 3.65 -16.93
C ALA A 393 -22.64 3.27 -16.62
N PRO A 394 -21.84 2.97 -17.65
CA PRO A 394 -20.49 2.48 -17.48
C PRO A 394 -19.58 3.58 -16.92
N ILE A 395 -18.72 3.21 -16.01
CA ILE A 395 -17.70 4.07 -15.43
C ILE A 395 -16.46 3.24 -15.11
N ILE A 396 -15.29 3.80 -15.33
CA ILE A 396 -14.02 3.27 -14.82
C ILE A 396 -13.62 4.19 -13.67
N LEU A 397 -13.69 3.66 -12.45
CA LEU A 397 -13.20 4.37 -11.29
C LEU A 397 -11.66 4.47 -11.39
N GLU A 398 -11.08 5.48 -10.78
CA GLU A 398 -9.64 5.69 -10.80
C GLU A 398 -8.88 4.40 -10.49
N SER A 399 -7.99 4.00 -11.41
CA SER A 399 -7.24 2.76 -11.30
C SER A 399 -6.18 2.85 -10.21
N MET A 400 -5.94 1.73 -9.51
CA MET A 400 -4.81 1.61 -8.61
C MET A 400 -3.53 1.40 -9.41
N GLU A 401 -2.51 2.20 -9.13
CA GLU A 401 -1.16 2.00 -9.65
C GLU A 401 -0.36 1.13 -8.69
N PHE A 402 0.25 0.07 -9.20
CA PHE A 402 1.06 -0.82 -8.40
C PHE A 402 2.53 -0.67 -8.77
N PRO A 403 3.44 -0.60 -7.77
CA PRO A 403 4.87 -0.51 -8.02
C PRO A 403 5.40 -1.79 -8.67
N GLU A 404 6.40 -1.65 -9.51
CA GLU A 404 7.09 -2.79 -10.11
C GLU A 404 7.94 -3.52 -9.07
N PRO A 405 7.98 -4.88 -9.13
CA PRO A 405 8.80 -5.68 -8.24
C PRO A 405 10.28 -5.33 -8.35
N VAL A 406 10.98 -5.28 -7.24
CA VAL A 406 12.41 -4.93 -7.18
C VAL A 406 13.33 -6.13 -7.01
N ILE A 407 12.86 -7.23 -6.42
CA ILE A 407 13.63 -8.46 -6.19
C ILE A 407 13.11 -9.57 -7.10
N ARG A 408 14.03 -10.34 -7.65
CA ARG A 408 13.75 -11.52 -8.48
C ARG A 408 14.51 -12.72 -7.96
N VAL A 409 13.84 -13.87 -7.99
CA VAL A 409 14.37 -15.15 -7.54
C VAL A 409 13.99 -16.23 -8.55
N ALA A 410 14.93 -17.11 -8.88
CA ALA A 410 14.59 -18.30 -9.66
C ALA A 410 13.98 -19.36 -8.73
N ILE A 411 12.91 -20.01 -9.19
CA ILE A 411 12.22 -21.06 -8.46
C ILE A 411 12.05 -22.29 -9.32
N GLU A 412 12.37 -23.45 -8.76
CA GLU A 412 12.28 -24.74 -9.43
C GLU A 412 11.55 -25.73 -8.55
N PRO A 413 10.56 -26.48 -9.07
CA PRO A 413 9.92 -27.54 -8.31
C PRO A 413 10.89 -28.70 -8.08
N LYS A 414 10.87 -29.31 -6.92
CA LYS A 414 11.72 -30.46 -6.60
C LYS A 414 11.39 -31.71 -7.43
N THR A 415 10.19 -31.79 -8.00
CA THR A 415 9.73 -32.92 -8.78
C THR A 415 9.11 -32.48 -10.09
N LYS A 416 9.21 -33.29 -11.15
CA LYS A 416 8.56 -33.01 -12.45
C LYS A 416 7.03 -32.89 -12.33
N ALA A 417 6.40 -33.69 -11.46
CA ALA A 417 4.96 -33.60 -11.20
C ALA A 417 4.56 -32.29 -10.50
N GLY A 418 5.50 -31.62 -9.86
CA GLY A 418 5.30 -30.29 -9.25
C GLY A 418 5.26 -29.15 -10.23
N GLN A 419 5.77 -29.33 -11.46
CA GLN A 419 5.90 -28.22 -12.42
C GLN A 419 4.53 -27.61 -12.80
N GLU A 420 3.57 -28.45 -13.17
CA GLU A 420 2.22 -27.99 -13.55
C GLU A 420 1.49 -27.39 -12.33
N LYS A 421 1.58 -28.05 -11.18
CA LYS A 421 1.00 -27.53 -9.92
C LYS A 421 1.60 -26.19 -9.53
N MET A 422 2.91 -26.02 -9.69
CA MET A 422 3.60 -24.78 -9.41
C MET A 422 3.10 -23.65 -10.31
N GLY A 423 2.96 -23.90 -11.61
CA GLY A 423 2.43 -22.91 -12.53
C GLY A 423 1.03 -22.43 -12.15
N ILE A 424 0.11 -23.35 -11.81
CA ILE A 424 -1.24 -23.02 -11.35
C ILE A 424 -1.22 -22.24 -10.04
N ALA A 425 -0.38 -22.66 -9.10
CA ALA A 425 -0.26 -21.99 -7.80
C ALA A 425 0.30 -20.57 -7.94
N LEU A 426 1.36 -20.38 -8.73
CA LEU A 426 1.95 -19.07 -9.00
C LEU A 426 0.97 -18.13 -9.71
N ALA A 427 0.17 -18.63 -10.65
CA ALA A 427 -0.87 -17.85 -11.32
C ALA A 427 -1.92 -17.35 -10.32
N LYS A 428 -2.38 -18.21 -9.40
CA LYS A 428 -3.34 -17.81 -8.36
C LYS A 428 -2.74 -16.78 -7.41
N LEU A 429 -1.50 -16.95 -6.99
CA LEU A 429 -0.81 -15.99 -6.12
C LEU A 429 -0.61 -14.63 -6.80
N ALA A 430 -0.33 -14.62 -8.12
CA ALA A 430 -0.24 -13.39 -8.91
C ALA A 430 -1.61 -12.70 -9.12
N GLU A 431 -2.71 -13.44 -9.13
CA GLU A 431 -4.05 -12.85 -9.12
C GLU A 431 -4.40 -12.17 -7.79
N GLU A 432 -3.91 -12.71 -6.68
CA GLU A 432 -4.12 -12.16 -5.34
C GLU A 432 -3.29 -10.90 -5.10
N ASP A 433 -2.06 -10.91 -5.57
CA ASP A 433 -1.08 -9.84 -5.34
C ASP A 433 -0.54 -9.27 -6.66
N PRO A 434 -0.99 -8.10 -7.09
CA PRO A 434 -0.54 -7.47 -8.32
C PRO A 434 0.93 -7.02 -8.31
N THR A 435 1.59 -6.97 -7.15
CA THR A 435 3.03 -6.70 -7.05
C THR A 435 3.89 -7.95 -7.11
N PHE A 436 3.26 -9.11 -7.07
CA PHE A 436 3.91 -10.39 -7.30
C PHE A 436 3.78 -10.76 -8.79
N LYS A 437 4.91 -11.05 -9.42
CA LYS A 437 4.94 -11.53 -10.80
C LYS A 437 5.64 -12.89 -10.87
N ALA A 438 5.11 -13.77 -11.69
CA ALA A 438 5.72 -15.04 -12.03
C ALA A 438 5.73 -15.22 -13.54
N TYR A 439 6.88 -15.53 -14.10
CA TYR A 439 7.05 -15.74 -15.54
C TYR A 439 8.18 -16.72 -15.83
N THR A 440 8.19 -17.27 -17.01
CA THR A 440 9.31 -18.07 -17.50
C THR A 440 10.27 -17.18 -18.27
N ASP A 441 11.53 -17.20 -17.87
CA ASP A 441 12.60 -16.52 -18.60
C ASP A 441 12.83 -17.25 -19.92
N GLU A 442 12.64 -16.58 -21.03
CA GLU A 442 12.70 -17.17 -22.39
C GLU A 442 14.11 -17.64 -22.74
N GLU A 443 15.16 -17.02 -22.19
CA GLU A 443 16.53 -17.38 -22.50
C GLU A 443 17.01 -18.58 -21.67
N THR A 444 16.65 -18.60 -20.38
CA THR A 444 17.13 -19.64 -19.47
C THR A 444 16.13 -20.78 -19.27
N GLY A 445 14.87 -20.59 -19.63
CA GLY A 445 13.77 -21.51 -19.36
C GLY A 445 13.43 -21.63 -17.87
N GLN A 446 14.01 -20.82 -17.02
CA GLN A 446 13.76 -20.81 -15.59
C GLN A 446 12.46 -20.11 -15.24
N THR A 447 11.74 -20.60 -14.26
CA THR A 447 10.62 -19.88 -13.67
C THR A 447 11.18 -18.83 -12.70
N ILE A 448 10.87 -17.56 -12.96
CA ILE A 448 11.28 -16.43 -12.15
C ILE A 448 10.06 -15.93 -11.36
N ILE A 449 10.25 -15.68 -10.08
CA ILE A 449 9.30 -14.95 -9.25
C ILE A 449 9.89 -13.60 -8.85
N ALA A 450 9.06 -12.58 -8.89
CA ALA A 450 9.47 -11.21 -8.58
C ALA A 450 8.52 -10.60 -7.55
N GLY A 451 9.07 -9.86 -6.60
CA GLY A 451 8.32 -9.27 -5.48
C GLY A 451 8.97 -8.01 -4.93
N MET A 452 8.33 -7.41 -3.93
CA MET A 452 8.71 -6.13 -3.35
C MET A 452 9.88 -6.22 -2.37
N GLY A 453 10.11 -7.39 -1.76
CA GLY A 453 11.16 -7.59 -0.78
C GLY A 453 11.43 -9.06 -0.52
N GLU A 454 12.48 -9.32 0.27
CA GLU A 454 12.92 -10.67 0.61
C GLU A 454 11.84 -11.42 1.41
N LEU A 455 11.26 -10.76 2.41
CA LEU A 455 10.16 -11.32 3.20
C LEU A 455 8.93 -11.62 2.35
N HIS A 456 8.59 -10.76 1.40
CA HIS A 456 7.49 -10.98 0.48
C HIS A 456 7.67 -12.29 -0.30
N LEU A 457 8.84 -12.49 -0.93
CA LEU A 457 9.12 -13.72 -1.70
C LEU A 457 9.20 -14.96 -0.80
N GLU A 458 9.75 -14.82 0.40
CA GLU A 458 9.81 -15.92 1.39
C GLU A 458 8.39 -16.41 1.76
N ILE A 459 7.45 -15.48 1.96
CA ILE A 459 6.05 -15.80 2.26
C ILE A 459 5.38 -16.48 1.06
N ILE A 460 5.62 -16.02 -0.16
CA ILE A 460 5.10 -16.65 -1.38
C ILE A 460 5.59 -18.11 -1.47
N VAL A 461 6.86 -18.36 -1.24
CA VAL A 461 7.43 -19.71 -1.29
C VAL A 461 6.85 -20.60 -0.18
N ASP A 462 6.69 -20.08 1.01
CA ASP A 462 6.06 -20.80 2.12
C ASP A 462 4.57 -21.11 1.83
N ARG A 463 3.84 -20.21 1.20
CA ARG A 463 2.46 -20.44 0.74
C ARG A 463 2.40 -21.54 -0.34
N LEU A 464 3.35 -21.59 -1.27
CA LEU A 464 3.44 -22.68 -2.26
C LEU A 464 3.52 -24.05 -1.56
N LEU A 465 4.32 -24.14 -0.52
CA LEU A 465 4.48 -25.37 0.25
C LEU A 465 3.23 -25.73 1.05
N ARG A 466 2.72 -24.77 1.84
CA ARG A 466 1.65 -25.03 2.82
C ARG A 466 0.27 -25.14 2.19
N GLU A 467 -0.08 -24.21 1.30
CA GLU A 467 -1.42 -24.14 0.70
C GLU A 467 -1.55 -25.04 -0.53
N PHE A 468 -0.53 -25.04 -1.40
CA PHE A 468 -0.58 -25.74 -2.69
C PHE A 468 0.16 -27.08 -2.69
N LYS A 469 0.87 -27.42 -1.60
CA LYS A 469 1.65 -28.65 -1.49
C LYS A 469 2.71 -28.80 -2.59
N VAL A 470 3.35 -27.70 -2.96
CA VAL A 470 4.42 -27.64 -3.94
C VAL A 470 5.74 -27.37 -3.23
N GLU A 471 6.64 -28.34 -3.23
CA GLU A 471 8.00 -28.13 -2.77
C GLU A 471 8.86 -27.56 -3.91
N ALA A 472 9.55 -26.46 -3.63
CA ALA A 472 10.37 -25.78 -4.60
C ALA A 472 11.76 -25.43 -4.03
N ASN A 473 12.77 -25.42 -4.89
CA ASN A 473 14.08 -24.87 -4.61
C ASN A 473 14.11 -23.42 -5.09
N VAL A 474 14.68 -22.54 -4.28
CA VAL A 474 14.81 -21.12 -4.58
C VAL A 474 16.28 -20.81 -4.85
N GLY A 475 16.54 -20.16 -5.99
CA GLY A 475 17.86 -19.66 -6.35
C GLY A 475 18.22 -18.39 -5.57
N LYS A 476 19.44 -17.87 -5.78
CA LYS A 476 19.85 -16.60 -5.17
C LYS A 476 18.93 -15.48 -5.65
N PRO A 477 18.58 -14.53 -4.76
CA PRO A 477 17.81 -13.34 -5.15
C PRO A 477 18.49 -12.61 -6.30
N GLN A 478 17.73 -12.22 -7.29
CA GLN A 478 18.21 -11.39 -8.39
C GLN A 478 17.66 -9.99 -8.25
N VAL A 479 18.53 -9.00 -8.44
CA VAL A 479 18.16 -7.59 -8.41
C VAL A 479 17.62 -7.18 -9.77
N ALA A 480 16.53 -6.42 -9.79
CA ALA A 480 15.99 -5.86 -11.02
C ALA A 480 16.81 -4.63 -11.46
N TYR A 481 17.96 -4.88 -12.08
CA TYR A 481 18.73 -3.83 -12.74
C TYR A 481 17.96 -3.26 -13.92
N LYS A 482 18.30 -2.03 -14.31
CA LYS A 482 17.80 -1.36 -15.51
C LYS A 482 18.96 -0.85 -16.33
N GLU A 483 18.70 -0.52 -17.60
CA GLU A 483 19.67 0.10 -18.46
C GLU A 483 19.18 1.50 -18.86
N THR A 484 20.10 2.42 -19.05
CA THR A 484 19.82 3.76 -19.58
C THR A 484 21.03 4.28 -20.35
N ILE A 485 20.93 5.49 -20.86
CA ILE A 485 21.98 6.15 -21.64
C ILE A 485 22.45 7.44 -20.97
N ARG A 486 23.71 7.78 -21.16
CA ARG A 486 24.29 9.05 -20.68
C ARG A 486 24.29 10.15 -21.73
N ARG A 487 24.32 9.78 -23.00
CA ARG A 487 24.51 10.71 -24.14
C ARG A 487 23.41 10.49 -25.18
N SER A 488 23.21 11.50 -26.01
CA SER A 488 22.39 11.35 -27.20
C SER A 488 23.15 10.61 -28.30
N ALA A 489 22.44 9.88 -29.12
CA ALA A 489 22.98 9.24 -30.32
C ALA A 489 21.99 9.36 -31.47
N ASP A 490 22.51 9.42 -32.67
CA ASP A 490 21.76 9.47 -33.92
C ASP A 490 22.14 8.27 -34.78
N VAL A 491 21.14 7.60 -35.32
CA VAL A 491 21.30 6.33 -36.06
C VAL A 491 20.43 6.32 -37.30
N ASP A 492 21.06 5.92 -38.39
CA ASP A 492 20.43 5.62 -39.68
C ASP A 492 20.44 4.11 -39.87
N GLN A 493 19.26 3.46 -39.77
CA GLN A 493 19.14 2.00 -39.82
C GLN A 493 18.22 1.56 -40.93
N LYS A 494 18.75 0.73 -41.79
CA LYS A 494 18.03 0.10 -42.90
C LYS A 494 17.94 -1.41 -42.68
N TYR A 495 16.72 -1.93 -42.69
CA TYR A 495 16.46 -3.35 -42.73
C TYR A 495 15.95 -3.72 -44.13
N ALA A 496 16.76 -4.46 -44.89
CA ALA A 496 16.37 -4.96 -46.19
C ALA A 496 16.76 -6.43 -46.33
N ARG A 497 15.80 -7.27 -46.62
CA ARG A 497 16.00 -8.71 -46.83
C ARG A 497 15.22 -9.19 -48.04
N GLN A 498 15.85 -9.95 -48.90
CA GLN A 498 15.25 -10.57 -50.05
C GLN A 498 15.54 -12.07 -50.00
N SER A 499 14.46 -12.87 -49.90
CA SER A 499 14.56 -14.31 -49.86
C SER A 499 13.44 -14.89 -50.75
N GLY A 500 13.71 -15.00 -52.07
CA GLY A 500 12.89 -15.74 -53.03
C GLY A 500 11.37 -15.47 -52.99
N GLY A 501 10.95 -14.24 -53.34
CA GLY A 501 9.55 -13.80 -53.29
C GLY A 501 9.45 -12.33 -52.91
N ARG A 502 8.37 -11.95 -52.19
CA ARG A 502 8.20 -10.59 -51.65
C ARG A 502 9.32 -10.29 -50.63
N GLY A 503 10.09 -9.23 -50.83
CA GLY A 503 11.15 -8.80 -49.95
C GLY A 503 10.63 -8.14 -48.63
N GLN A 504 11.55 -7.74 -47.80
CA GLN A 504 11.25 -6.93 -46.59
C GLN A 504 12.09 -5.67 -46.63
N TYR A 505 11.48 -4.52 -46.39
CA TYR A 505 12.16 -3.24 -46.40
C TYR A 505 11.60 -2.31 -45.32
N GLY A 506 12.46 -1.83 -44.40
CA GLY A 506 12.17 -0.80 -43.47
C GLY A 506 13.41 0.05 -43.22
N HIS A 507 13.27 1.36 -43.30
CA HIS A 507 14.37 2.29 -43.10
C HIS A 507 13.94 3.43 -42.18
N VAL A 508 14.66 3.61 -41.08
CA VAL A 508 14.37 4.59 -40.05
C VAL A 508 15.61 5.35 -39.63
N LYS A 509 15.44 6.64 -39.40
CA LYS A 509 16.47 7.49 -38.78
C LYS A 509 15.92 7.97 -37.45
N ILE A 510 16.57 7.61 -36.37
CA ILE A 510 16.14 7.94 -35.00
C ILE A 510 17.26 8.66 -34.26
N LYS A 511 16.86 9.56 -33.39
CA LYS A 511 17.70 10.16 -32.36
C LYS A 511 17.21 9.71 -31.00
N ILE A 512 18.12 9.24 -30.15
CA ILE A 512 17.83 8.93 -28.76
C ILE A 512 18.52 9.91 -27.84
N GLU A 513 17.83 10.26 -26.74
CA GLU A 513 18.31 11.21 -25.73
C GLU A 513 17.95 10.75 -24.34
N PRO A 514 18.77 11.01 -23.29
CA PRO A 514 18.39 10.78 -21.91
C PRO A 514 17.13 11.57 -21.55
N ASN A 515 16.20 10.93 -20.81
CA ASN A 515 14.93 11.54 -20.39
C ASN A 515 14.54 11.17 -18.94
N PRO A 516 15.35 11.54 -17.94
CA PRO A 516 15.18 11.07 -16.58
C PRO A 516 13.90 11.58 -15.89
N THR A 517 13.28 12.65 -16.39
CA THR A 517 12.11 13.26 -15.74
C THR A 517 10.78 12.73 -16.24
N LYS A 518 10.73 12.26 -17.49
CA LYS A 518 9.48 11.83 -18.15
C LYS A 518 9.45 10.36 -18.54
N GLY A 519 10.53 9.63 -18.30
CA GLY A 519 10.66 8.23 -18.69
C GLY A 519 10.76 8.04 -20.20
N TYR A 520 10.02 7.06 -20.73
CA TYR A 520 10.00 6.80 -22.15
C TYR A 520 9.07 7.75 -22.90
N GLU A 521 9.60 8.41 -23.91
CA GLU A 521 8.83 9.20 -24.89
C GLU A 521 9.18 8.81 -26.32
N PHE A 522 8.18 8.62 -27.17
CA PHE A 522 8.35 8.47 -28.60
C PHE A 522 7.79 9.70 -29.32
N ILE A 523 8.64 10.38 -30.09
CA ILE A 523 8.27 11.58 -30.84
C ILE A 523 8.34 11.28 -32.32
N ASN A 524 7.20 11.47 -32.99
CA ASN A 524 7.11 11.42 -34.44
C ASN A 524 7.38 12.81 -35.02
N SER A 525 8.52 12.94 -35.71
CA SER A 525 8.92 14.15 -36.42
C SER A 525 9.07 13.93 -37.93
N ILE A 526 8.36 12.92 -38.49
CA ILE A 526 8.40 12.63 -39.92
C ILE A 526 7.74 13.77 -40.70
N VAL A 527 8.44 14.24 -41.73
CA VAL A 527 7.97 15.29 -42.63
C VAL A 527 7.86 14.73 -44.05
N GLY A 528 6.86 15.20 -44.81
CA GLY A 528 6.71 14.88 -46.22
C GLY A 528 6.32 13.42 -46.55
N GLY A 529 5.89 12.65 -45.55
CA GLY A 529 5.47 11.24 -45.76
C GLY A 529 6.66 10.30 -46.02
N ALA A 530 7.86 10.62 -45.59
CA ALA A 530 9.05 9.78 -45.74
C ALA A 530 8.85 8.35 -45.24
N ILE A 531 8.04 8.21 -44.16
CA ILE A 531 7.49 6.93 -43.70
C ILE A 531 5.98 7.07 -43.67
N PRO A 532 5.22 6.12 -44.29
CA PRO A 532 3.76 6.08 -44.20
C PRO A 532 3.28 6.05 -42.75
N LYS A 533 2.20 6.81 -42.44
CA LYS A 533 1.66 6.94 -41.08
C LYS A 533 1.33 5.60 -40.42
N GLU A 534 0.88 4.63 -41.23
CA GLU A 534 0.54 3.28 -40.77
C GLU A 534 1.72 2.46 -40.23
N TYR A 535 2.98 2.78 -40.63
CA TYR A 535 4.17 2.08 -40.14
C TYR A 535 4.84 2.74 -38.93
N ILE A 536 4.47 3.96 -38.59
CA ILE A 536 5.06 4.68 -37.44
C ILE A 536 4.77 3.99 -36.10
N PRO A 537 3.55 3.50 -35.82
CA PRO A 537 3.28 2.70 -34.62
C PRO A 537 4.10 1.41 -34.56
N ALA A 538 4.39 0.79 -35.70
CA ALA A 538 5.24 -0.40 -35.76
C ALA A 538 6.69 -0.12 -35.35
N VAL A 539 7.22 1.05 -35.71
CA VAL A 539 8.54 1.50 -35.26
C VAL A 539 8.57 1.65 -33.74
N ASP A 540 7.57 2.31 -33.14
CA ASP A 540 7.46 2.46 -31.69
C ASP A 540 7.36 1.10 -30.97
N GLN A 541 6.55 0.17 -31.50
CA GLN A 541 6.47 -1.18 -30.96
C GLN A 541 7.78 -1.94 -31.04
N GLY A 542 8.53 -1.79 -32.14
CA GLY A 542 9.86 -2.38 -32.29
C GLY A 542 10.87 -1.83 -31.28
N ILE A 543 10.84 -0.53 -31.02
CA ILE A 543 11.66 0.14 -30.02
C ILE A 543 11.28 -0.36 -28.61
N LYS A 544 10.00 -0.40 -28.27
CA LYS A 544 9.52 -0.91 -26.98
C LYS A 544 9.94 -2.36 -26.76
N GLY A 545 9.86 -3.21 -27.80
CA GLY A 545 10.35 -4.59 -27.74
C GLY A 545 11.87 -4.66 -27.48
N ALA A 546 12.65 -3.80 -28.10
CA ALA A 546 14.09 -3.72 -27.86
C ALA A 546 14.44 -3.21 -26.46
N MET A 547 13.64 -2.30 -25.91
CA MET A 547 13.81 -1.80 -24.54
C MET A 547 13.66 -2.90 -23.49
N LEU A 548 12.90 -3.94 -23.74
CA LEU A 548 12.70 -5.03 -22.78
C LEU A 548 13.96 -5.87 -22.57
N SER A 549 14.85 -5.93 -23.54
CA SER A 549 16.06 -6.78 -23.50
C SER A 549 17.39 -6.02 -23.39
N GLY A 550 17.40 -4.71 -23.48
CA GLY A 550 18.59 -3.87 -23.38
C GLY A 550 19.74 -4.24 -24.32
N VAL A 551 20.92 -3.71 -24.07
CA VAL A 551 22.14 -3.96 -24.90
C VAL A 551 23.37 -4.33 -24.07
N LEU A 552 23.36 -4.12 -22.74
CA LEU A 552 24.50 -4.41 -21.86
C LEU A 552 24.40 -5.80 -21.24
N ALA A 553 23.30 -6.08 -20.57
CA ALA A 553 23.12 -7.30 -19.80
C ALA A 553 21.68 -7.87 -19.88
N GLY A 554 20.88 -7.41 -20.83
CA GLY A 554 19.53 -7.89 -21.06
C GLY A 554 18.49 -7.34 -20.08
N TYR A 555 18.72 -6.17 -19.49
CA TYR A 555 17.76 -5.52 -18.59
C TYR A 555 16.91 -4.47 -19.31
N ASN A 556 15.73 -4.19 -18.74
CA ASN A 556 14.84 -3.17 -19.27
C ASN A 556 15.52 -1.81 -19.36
N VAL A 557 15.34 -1.16 -20.50
CA VAL A 557 15.79 0.22 -20.72
C VAL A 557 14.75 1.20 -20.21
N VAL A 558 15.21 2.24 -19.56
CA VAL A 558 14.37 3.32 -18.99
C VAL A 558 14.93 4.68 -19.30
N ASP A 559 14.11 5.72 -19.15
CA ASP A 559 14.51 7.14 -19.22
C ASP A 559 15.14 7.53 -20.54
N VAL A 560 14.52 7.12 -21.64
CA VAL A 560 14.99 7.41 -23.00
C VAL A 560 13.88 8.07 -23.82
N LYS A 561 14.22 9.16 -24.47
CA LYS A 561 13.39 9.83 -25.46
C LYS A 561 13.87 9.44 -26.85
N VAL A 562 12.97 8.96 -27.69
CA VAL A 562 13.24 8.58 -29.06
C VAL A 562 12.50 9.52 -30.03
N THR A 563 13.22 10.12 -30.94
CA THR A 563 12.66 10.95 -32.01
C THR A 563 12.90 10.25 -33.36
N LEU A 564 11.79 9.86 -33.99
CA LEU A 564 11.79 9.36 -35.37
C LEU A 564 11.63 10.57 -36.30
N TYR A 565 12.66 10.92 -37.05
CA TYR A 565 12.68 12.16 -37.83
C TYR A 565 12.77 11.98 -39.33
N ASP A 566 13.26 10.82 -39.82
CA ASP A 566 13.38 10.54 -41.25
C ASP A 566 13.38 9.02 -41.52
N GLY A 567 13.34 8.64 -42.76
CA GLY A 567 13.42 7.26 -43.22
C GLY A 567 13.02 7.13 -44.67
N SER A 568 12.79 5.91 -45.11
CA SER A 568 12.22 5.62 -46.44
C SER A 568 11.45 4.32 -46.45
N TYR A 569 10.61 4.14 -47.45
CA TYR A 569 9.82 2.92 -47.61
C TYR A 569 9.92 2.44 -49.08
N HIS A 570 9.54 1.20 -49.30
CA HIS A 570 9.44 0.59 -50.61
C HIS A 570 7.97 0.12 -50.83
N GLU A 571 7.36 0.51 -51.95
CA GLU A 571 5.93 0.32 -52.23
C GLU A 571 5.48 -1.15 -52.11
N VAL A 572 6.35 -2.12 -52.45
CA VAL A 572 6.04 -3.55 -52.45
C VAL A 572 6.57 -4.29 -51.23
N ASP A 573 7.78 -3.96 -50.74
CA ASP A 573 8.52 -4.73 -49.75
C ASP A 573 8.39 -4.18 -48.34
N SER A 574 7.81 -3.00 -48.18
CA SER A 574 7.58 -2.44 -46.84
C SER A 574 6.36 -3.08 -46.17
N SER A 575 6.44 -3.28 -44.86
CA SER A 575 5.41 -3.85 -44.02
C SER A 575 5.57 -3.37 -42.59
N GLU A 576 4.54 -3.49 -41.76
CA GLU A 576 4.61 -3.23 -40.33
C GLU A 576 5.74 -4.03 -39.66
N MET A 577 5.88 -5.31 -40.03
CA MET A 577 6.93 -6.17 -39.48
C MET A 577 8.33 -5.68 -39.85
N ALA A 578 8.55 -5.23 -41.08
CA ALA A 578 9.84 -4.70 -41.52
C ALA A 578 10.22 -3.43 -40.75
N PHE A 579 9.27 -2.52 -40.53
CA PHE A 579 9.49 -1.32 -39.73
C PHE A 579 9.63 -1.60 -38.23
N LYS A 580 8.93 -2.59 -37.71
CA LYS A 580 9.12 -3.07 -36.34
C LYS A 580 10.54 -3.58 -36.11
N ILE A 581 11.05 -4.40 -37.04
CA ILE A 581 12.43 -4.90 -37.00
C ILE A 581 13.44 -3.75 -37.16
N ALA A 582 13.22 -2.84 -38.12
CA ALA A 582 14.09 -1.69 -38.34
C ALA A 582 14.17 -0.78 -37.10
N GLY A 583 13.02 -0.52 -36.47
CA GLY A 583 12.95 0.24 -35.20
C GLY A 583 13.72 -0.43 -34.08
N SER A 584 13.56 -1.73 -33.90
CA SER A 584 14.28 -2.53 -32.91
C SER A 584 15.81 -2.47 -33.13
N MET A 585 16.25 -2.68 -34.36
CA MET A 585 17.67 -2.65 -34.72
C MET A 585 18.25 -1.25 -34.52
N ALA A 586 17.54 -0.21 -34.95
CA ALA A 586 17.96 1.18 -34.80
C ALA A 586 18.15 1.56 -33.34
N PHE A 587 17.20 1.19 -32.50
CA PHE A 587 17.27 1.47 -31.07
C PHE A 587 18.46 0.77 -30.41
N LYS A 588 18.69 -0.49 -30.70
CA LYS A 588 19.86 -1.23 -30.14
C LYS A 588 21.18 -0.63 -30.58
N ASP A 589 21.31 -0.20 -31.84
CA ASP A 589 22.54 0.46 -32.32
C ASP A 589 22.72 1.85 -31.69
N ALA A 590 21.66 2.62 -31.58
CA ALA A 590 21.67 3.91 -30.92
C ALA A 590 22.05 3.79 -29.43
N MET A 591 21.54 2.84 -28.73
CA MET A 591 21.89 2.55 -27.34
C MET A 591 23.40 2.30 -27.18
N ARG A 592 23.98 1.46 -28.03
CA ARG A 592 25.43 1.16 -27.98
C ARG A 592 26.31 2.41 -28.19
N LYS A 593 25.83 3.36 -28.98
CA LYS A 593 26.54 4.62 -29.28
C LYS A 593 26.31 5.70 -28.21
N ALA A 594 25.27 5.56 -27.42
CA ALA A 594 24.82 6.56 -26.44
C ALA A 594 25.41 6.39 -25.03
N ASP A 595 26.51 5.65 -24.89
CA ASP A 595 27.15 5.35 -23.61
C ASP A 595 26.17 4.71 -22.62
N PRO A 596 25.73 3.46 -22.87
CA PRO A 596 24.76 2.79 -22.03
C PRO A 596 25.36 2.43 -20.67
N VAL A 597 24.55 2.53 -19.60
CA VAL A 597 24.93 2.23 -18.23
C VAL A 597 23.85 1.41 -17.54
N LEU A 598 24.28 0.64 -16.52
CA LEU A 598 23.36 -0.06 -15.63
C LEU A 598 22.89 0.86 -14.49
N LEU A 599 21.64 0.72 -14.14
CA LEU A 599 21.02 1.31 -12.96
C LEU A 599 20.70 0.21 -11.96
N GLU A 600 20.92 0.51 -10.68
CA GLU A 600 20.53 -0.36 -9.55
C GLU A 600 19.51 0.33 -8.66
N PRO A 601 18.58 -0.43 -8.04
CA PRO A 601 17.65 0.13 -7.08
C PRO A 601 18.38 0.49 -5.78
N ILE A 602 18.21 1.73 -5.35
CA ILE A 602 18.71 2.26 -4.07
C ILE A 602 17.56 2.24 -3.09
N MET A 603 17.82 1.67 -1.91
CA MET A 603 16.87 1.58 -0.83
C MET A 603 17.15 2.67 0.21
N LYS A 604 16.09 3.28 0.70
CA LYS A 604 16.15 4.08 1.92
C LYS A 604 16.06 3.15 3.11
N VAL A 605 17.14 3.09 3.86
CA VAL A 605 17.30 2.22 5.03
C VAL A 605 17.32 3.08 6.28
N CYS A 606 16.51 2.72 7.25
CA CYS A 606 16.50 3.34 8.56
C CYS A 606 16.77 2.28 9.62
N VAL A 607 17.87 2.42 10.34
CA VAL A 607 18.27 1.48 11.41
C VAL A 607 18.16 2.18 12.75
N THR A 608 17.45 1.55 13.68
CA THR A 608 17.33 2.01 15.05
C THR A 608 18.04 1.03 15.98
N VAL A 609 19.07 1.49 16.67
CA VAL A 609 19.90 0.66 17.55
C VAL A 609 20.25 1.41 18.82
N PRO A 610 20.50 0.70 19.93
CA PRO A 610 21.14 1.31 21.11
C PRO A 610 22.47 1.98 20.73
N GLU A 611 22.82 3.05 21.41
CA GLU A 611 24.01 3.84 21.10
C GLU A 611 25.30 3.00 21.06
N GLU A 612 25.41 1.99 21.90
CA GLU A 612 26.56 1.07 21.98
C GLU A 612 26.84 0.30 20.66
N TYR A 613 25.82 0.08 19.80
CA TYR A 613 25.96 -0.63 18.53
C TYR A 613 26.02 0.32 17.30
N MET A 614 25.93 1.62 17.52
CA MET A 614 25.87 2.60 16.42
C MET A 614 27.11 2.50 15.52
N GLY A 615 28.31 2.37 16.11
CA GLY A 615 29.56 2.27 15.36
C GLY A 615 29.61 1.04 14.45
N ASP A 616 29.17 -0.11 14.94
CA ASP A 616 29.16 -1.37 14.19
C ASP A 616 28.15 -1.31 13.03
N VAL A 617 26.99 -0.70 13.26
CA VAL A 617 25.95 -0.52 12.23
C VAL A 617 26.42 0.44 11.14
N ILE A 618 27.03 1.57 11.50
CA ILE A 618 27.61 2.53 10.53
C ILE A 618 28.70 1.85 9.70
N GLY A 619 29.59 1.10 10.33
CA GLY A 619 30.62 0.33 9.65
C GLY A 619 30.04 -0.68 8.67
N ASP A 620 28.99 -1.38 9.04
CA ASP A 620 28.32 -2.36 8.20
C ASP A 620 27.62 -1.68 7.01
N ILE A 621 26.88 -0.61 7.23
CA ILE A 621 26.23 0.17 6.14
C ILE A 621 27.26 0.67 5.15
N ASN A 622 28.38 1.22 5.61
CA ASN A 622 29.44 1.70 4.74
C ASN A 622 30.08 0.55 3.93
N SER A 623 30.26 -0.63 4.53
CA SER A 623 30.77 -1.81 3.83
C SER A 623 29.82 -2.29 2.71
N ARG A 624 28.54 -1.98 2.81
CA ARG A 624 27.49 -2.27 1.84
C ARG A 624 27.28 -1.15 0.81
N ARG A 625 28.27 -0.32 0.58
CA ARG A 625 28.18 0.85 -0.32
C ARG A 625 27.08 1.84 0.07
N GLY A 626 26.68 1.83 1.35
CA GLY A 626 25.65 2.72 1.88
C GLY A 626 26.17 4.14 2.06
N MET A 627 25.30 5.11 1.84
CA MET A 627 25.54 6.53 2.13
C MET A 627 24.68 6.95 3.31
N ILE A 628 25.32 7.28 4.44
CA ILE A 628 24.62 7.81 5.61
C ILE A 628 24.07 9.21 5.26
N GLN A 629 22.77 9.39 5.46
CA GLN A 629 22.05 10.65 5.21
C GLN A 629 21.88 11.49 6.47
N GLY A 630 21.80 10.83 7.61
CA GLY A 630 21.62 11.50 8.89
C GLY A 630 21.55 10.54 10.06
N MET A 631 21.70 11.07 11.25
CA MET A 631 21.58 10.35 12.51
C MET A 631 20.79 11.19 13.50
N GLU A 632 19.93 10.54 14.25
CA GLU A 632 19.07 11.17 15.24
C GLU A 632 19.06 10.37 16.53
N ALA A 633 19.13 11.06 17.66
CA ALA A 633 18.91 10.43 18.95
C ALA A 633 17.40 10.27 19.20
N VAL A 634 16.97 9.08 19.57
CA VAL A 634 15.57 8.74 19.82
C VAL A 634 15.47 7.95 21.11
N SER A 635 14.90 8.53 22.16
CA SER A 635 14.54 7.84 23.44
C SER A 635 15.46 6.66 23.84
N GLY A 636 16.76 6.93 24.03
CA GLY A 636 17.76 5.92 24.43
C GLY A 636 18.29 5.03 23.31
N ALA A 637 18.01 5.38 22.07
CA ALA A 637 18.52 4.72 20.86
C ALA A 637 19.02 5.75 19.85
N GLN A 638 19.76 5.28 18.85
CA GLN A 638 20.19 6.07 17.71
C GLN A 638 19.48 5.57 16.45
N ARG A 639 18.94 6.49 15.67
CA ARG A 639 18.35 6.22 14.38
C ARG A 639 19.32 6.66 13.29
N ILE A 640 19.69 5.75 12.42
CA ILE A 640 20.62 5.95 11.31
C ILE A 640 19.83 5.85 10.02
N ASN A 641 19.79 6.94 9.25
CA ASN A 641 19.16 6.97 7.94
C ASN A 641 20.24 6.86 6.87
N ALA A 642 20.08 5.95 5.94
CA ALA A 642 21.05 5.69 4.88
C ALA A 642 20.36 5.34 3.55
N GLN A 643 21.10 5.51 2.46
CA GLN A 643 20.75 5.00 1.15
C GLN A 643 21.72 3.87 0.81
N VAL A 644 21.19 2.68 0.52
CA VAL A 644 22.00 1.47 0.28
C VAL A 644 21.48 0.76 -0.96
N PRO A 645 22.35 0.28 -1.86
CA PRO A 645 21.93 -0.54 -2.99
C PRO A 645 21.25 -1.83 -2.51
N LEU A 646 20.13 -2.21 -3.15
CA LEU A 646 19.38 -3.40 -2.77
C LEU A 646 20.24 -4.67 -2.81
N SER A 647 21.14 -4.79 -3.78
CA SER A 647 22.05 -5.94 -3.91
C SER A 647 22.92 -6.18 -2.67
N GLU A 648 23.18 -5.15 -1.89
CA GLU A 648 24.01 -5.22 -0.67
C GLU A 648 23.17 -5.47 0.59
N MET A 649 21.84 -5.44 0.48
CA MET A 649 20.93 -5.59 1.62
C MET A 649 20.49 -7.02 1.86
N PHE A 650 20.78 -7.96 0.96
CA PHE A 650 20.44 -9.35 1.16
C PHE A 650 21.15 -9.93 2.39
N GLY A 651 20.40 -10.58 3.27
CA GLY A 651 20.90 -11.12 4.53
C GLY A 651 21.15 -10.08 5.62
N TYR A 652 20.87 -8.78 5.35
CA TYR A 652 21.13 -7.71 6.32
C TYR A 652 20.40 -7.90 7.66
N ALA A 653 19.18 -8.42 7.65
CA ALA A 653 18.43 -8.70 8.88
C ALA A 653 19.18 -9.62 9.84
N THR A 654 19.79 -10.68 9.29
CA THR A 654 20.59 -11.64 10.07
C THR A 654 21.87 -11.02 10.59
N ASP A 655 22.58 -10.28 9.74
CA ASP A 655 23.84 -9.62 10.10
C ASP A 655 23.62 -8.55 11.17
N MET A 656 22.59 -7.74 11.01
CA MET A 656 22.21 -6.70 11.98
C MET A 656 21.82 -7.30 13.34
N ARG A 657 20.98 -8.35 13.35
CA ARG A 657 20.62 -9.06 14.58
C ARG A 657 21.82 -9.62 15.30
N SER A 658 22.75 -10.23 14.56
CA SER A 658 23.99 -10.75 15.11
C SER A 658 24.86 -9.66 15.74
N LYS A 659 25.04 -8.53 15.05
CA LYS A 659 25.87 -7.40 15.52
C LYS A 659 25.25 -6.63 16.67
N THR A 660 23.92 -6.59 16.77
CA THR A 660 23.19 -5.84 17.79
C THR A 660 22.60 -6.72 18.90
N GLN A 661 22.98 -8.00 18.95
CA GLN A 661 22.44 -8.99 19.89
C GLN A 661 20.89 -9.04 19.89
N GLY A 662 20.28 -8.86 18.71
CA GLY A 662 18.83 -8.83 18.53
C GLY A 662 18.15 -7.52 18.92
N ARG A 663 18.88 -6.50 19.38
CA ARG A 663 18.34 -5.23 19.87
C ARG A 663 18.17 -4.17 18.77
N GLY A 664 18.70 -4.41 17.57
CA GLY A 664 18.53 -3.54 16.41
C GLY A 664 17.25 -3.82 15.66
N GLN A 665 16.66 -2.77 15.11
CA GLN A 665 15.54 -2.82 14.18
C GLN A 665 15.90 -2.04 12.93
N TYR A 666 15.41 -2.46 11.77
CA TYR A 666 15.56 -1.67 10.55
C TYR A 666 14.29 -1.72 9.70
N THR A 667 14.14 -0.69 8.90
CA THR A 667 13.16 -0.61 7.84
C THR A 667 13.87 -0.31 6.54
N MET A 668 13.32 -0.80 5.44
CA MET A 668 13.86 -0.60 4.11
C MET A 668 12.71 -0.32 3.14
N GLU A 669 12.83 0.74 2.37
CA GLU A 669 11.85 1.11 1.36
C GLU A 669 12.56 1.49 0.05
N PRO A 670 11.96 1.24 -1.13
CA PRO A 670 12.50 1.71 -2.40
C PRO A 670 12.62 3.24 -2.41
N SER A 671 13.74 3.75 -2.87
CA SER A 671 13.96 5.20 -3.02
C SER A 671 13.99 5.59 -4.50
N HIS A 672 15.05 5.24 -5.19
CA HIS A 672 15.27 5.59 -6.60
C HIS A 672 16.22 4.58 -7.26
N TYR A 673 16.44 4.73 -8.55
CA TYR A 673 17.49 4.04 -9.28
C TYR A 673 18.70 4.95 -9.44
N ALA A 674 19.89 4.41 -9.24
CA ALA A 674 21.14 5.11 -9.42
C ALA A 674 22.11 4.30 -10.29
N GLU A 675 23.05 4.99 -10.89
CA GLU A 675 24.05 4.36 -11.74
C GLU A 675 24.96 3.43 -10.95
N VAL A 676 25.16 2.22 -11.47
CA VAL A 676 26.05 1.21 -10.87
C VAL A 676 27.51 1.63 -11.08
N PRO A 677 28.36 1.57 -10.04
CA PRO A 677 29.80 1.80 -10.19
C PRO A 677 30.43 0.88 -11.25
N LYS A 678 31.36 1.39 -12.04
CA LYS A 678 31.93 0.67 -13.19
C LYS A 678 32.44 -0.73 -12.86
N SER A 679 33.15 -0.89 -11.74
CA SER A 679 33.71 -2.18 -11.31
C SER A 679 32.60 -3.22 -11.01
N VAL A 680 31.49 -2.78 -10.45
CA VAL A 680 30.32 -3.64 -10.15
C VAL A 680 29.54 -3.93 -11.42
N SER A 681 29.36 -2.92 -12.29
CA SER A 681 28.70 -3.06 -13.59
C SER A 681 29.42 -4.08 -14.48
N ASP A 682 30.75 -4.00 -14.59
CA ASP A 682 31.54 -4.94 -15.38
C ASP A 682 31.39 -6.39 -14.88
N LYS A 683 31.30 -6.59 -13.57
CA LYS A 683 31.03 -7.90 -12.97
C LYS A 683 29.66 -8.43 -13.33
N ILE A 684 28.62 -7.60 -13.18
CA ILE A 684 27.23 -7.97 -13.50
C ILE A 684 27.11 -8.38 -14.97
N ILE A 685 27.70 -7.59 -15.88
CA ILE A 685 27.70 -7.87 -17.32
C ILE A 685 28.42 -9.18 -17.62
N SER A 686 29.61 -9.39 -17.01
CA SER A 686 30.40 -10.61 -17.20
C SER A 686 29.67 -11.86 -16.70
N ASP A 687 29.05 -11.79 -15.53
CA ASP A 687 28.33 -12.93 -14.96
C ASP A 687 27.09 -13.29 -15.80
N ARG A 688 26.39 -12.30 -16.36
CA ARG A 688 25.26 -12.50 -17.26
C ARG A 688 25.69 -13.12 -18.60
N THR A 689 26.84 -12.69 -19.14
CA THR A 689 27.37 -13.21 -20.41
C THR A 689 27.86 -14.66 -20.28
N LYS A 690 28.28 -15.09 -19.08
CA LYS A 690 28.70 -16.49 -18.83
C LYS A 690 27.51 -17.41 -18.58
N SER A 691 26.37 -16.87 -18.20
CA SER A 691 25.14 -17.64 -17.92
C SER A 691 24.32 -17.90 -19.19
N ASN A 692 24.61 -17.20 -20.27
CA ASN A 692 24.10 -17.41 -21.62
C ASN A 692 25.15 -18.18 -22.46
#